data_838dfebe4ea9f6e38ee6c720f2a98ada
#
_entry.id   838dfebe4ea9f6e38ee6c720f2a98ada
#
_cell.length_a   1.000
_cell.length_b   1.000
_cell.length_c   1.000
_cell.angle_alpha   90.00
_cell.angle_beta   90.00
_cell.angle_gamma   90.00
#
_symmetry.space_group_name_H-M   'P 1'
#
loop_
_entity.id
_entity.type
_entity.pdbx_description
1 polymer ?
#
loop_
_entity_poly.entity_id
_entity_poly.type
_entity_poly.pdbx_seq_one_letter_code
_entity_poly.pdbx_strand_id
1 'polypeptide(L)'
;MKVRNALHLGVPALVIAAAMTSPALAAAAQDSPEAESSARVGGIEEIVVTAQKRAERVNDIGMSIQAIGSDDLTKLGVTDTADLSKITPGFTASYGTIYTIRGIGFLDTSLAGSPTVSLYVDEVPLPYSILTTGASLDLERVEVLKGPQGILFGNNATGGAINYIAAKPTDDFSVGAKISYGRFDSLDAEGFISGPISDNVGFRVAVRRQSMDDWQKGYTTPLTSGQRDVWIGRAMLEFEPTETFSALLSIHGWKDKSDTQVGQFFGVEPLNPTNGVDPRIIAYPLAPHNPRAADRSVCVNNSIFNEPFNQIPEPFGYSPDRPTTAENCTSLARDNTFYQFSLRMELELSPDIKLTSLSSYERFDRDQPVEGDGTIYQNYEAQTNGYLDVLYQELRLSGEFGNGGNWIVGANYERDKTFDIDLKTFSGSTSIPTLGINMGPTNTQNRQTTDTYAVFGNVQVPLSDQITVYGGLRYTSVKKDYIGCGYDGGDGTWAAISKLLQDYLADIYEYTPAGVDVGPFGCATTGPAPTYNPLPAGFPDELNEDNVSFRAGIDFKPVQDTLLYANVSRGYKAGVFPTVATSSFVQLEPARQEQLTAYEIGAKSTLFDRRLQLNGAVFYYDYKDKQILGALNDLVFGALPALVNVPKSDVKGFELSVVASPTPALQFSGGVSYAKSRVKGDYFDFDPFARLANFKGQPFPSAPPWSGFVDAQYNFPLGNLEGYVGGTVNYQDKTNSFFYVTDPEADPPGDILEQKARTLVDLRAGIEKDNWSLQIWGRNVFNKWYWNGAAHVNDVVARYTGMPATYGMTFSWKM
;
A
#
# COMPACT_ATOMS: atom_id res chain seq x y z
N MET A 1 -6.83 41.21 13.94
CA MET A 1 -7.28 41.99 12.77
C MET A 1 -7.37 41.00 11.58
N LYS A 2 -8.59 40.74 11.13
CA LYS A 2 -8.98 39.64 10.27
C LYS A 2 -8.47 39.81 8.84
N VAL A 3 -7.91 38.74 8.23
CA VAL A 3 -8.16 38.45 6.83
C VAL A 3 -8.26 36.93 6.71
N ARG A 4 -9.49 36.43 6.66
CA ARG A 4 -9.84 35.08 6.20
C ARG A 4 -9.95 35.14 4.68
N ASN A 5 -9.19 34.33 3.97
CA ASN A 5 -9.51 33.97 2.60
C ASN A 5 -9.82 32.48 2.56
N ALA A 6 -11.11 32.16 2.64
CA ALA A 6 -11.66 30.88 2.30
C ALA A 6 -11.81 30.83 0.78
N LEU A 7 -11.06 29.97 0.11
CA LEU A 7 -11.33 29.55 -1.26
C LEU A 7 -12.14 28.23 -1.20
N HIS A 8 -13.45 28.36 -1.15
CA HIS A 8 -14.35 27.27 -1.52
C HIS A 8 -14.36 27.14 -3.04
N LEU A 9 -13.65 26.18 -3.59
CA LEU A 9 -13.83 25.74 -4.97
C LEU A 9 -15.03 24.80 -5.03
N GLY A 10 -16.22 25.36 -5.16
CA GLY A 10 -17.38 24.66 -5.65
C GLY A 10 -17.19 24.36 -7.13
N VAL A 11 -17.23 23.08 -7.52
CA VAL A 11 -17.19 22.65 -8.91
C VAL A 11 -18.57 22.95 -9.51
N PRO A 12 -18.71 23.88 -10.48
CA PRO A 12 -19.94 24.00 -11.24
C PRO A 12 -19.95 22.92 -12.33
N ALA A 13 -21.04 22.17 -12.40
CA ALA A 13 -21.37 21.31 -13.53
C ALA A 13 -21.55 22.18 -14.78
N LEU A 14 -20.58 22.15 -15.66
CA LEU A 14 -20.65 22.81 -16.98
C LEU A 14 -21.25 21.83 -17.97
N VAL A 15 -22.53 21.99 -18.26
CA VAL A 15 -23.18 21.34 -19.41
C VAL A 15 -22.84 22.18 -20.64
N ILE A 16 -21.95 21.65 -21.49
CA ILE A 16 -21.67 22.24 -22.80
C ILE A 16 -22.51 21.48 -23.83
N ALA A 17 -23.58 22.13 -24.31
CA ALA A 17 -24.26 21.75 -25.53
C ALA A 17 -23.54 22.43 -26.68
N ALA A 18 -22.80 21.67 -27.47
CA ALA A 18 -22.23 22.15 -28.73
C ALA A 18 -23.05 21.67 -29.90
N ALA A 19 -23.60 22.61 -30.67
CA ALA A 19 -24.30 22.38 -31.91
C ALA A 19 -23.31 22.03 -33.03
N MET A 20 -23.63 20.95 -33.75
CA MET A 20 -22.91 20.51 -34.94
C MET A 20 -23.23 21.41 -36.17
N THR A 21 -22.17 21.87 -36.82
CA THR A 21 -22.22 22.18 -38.25
C THR A 21 -20.91 21.72 -38.88
N SER A 22 -21.01 20.73 -39.76
CA SER A 22 -19.93 20.27 -40.65
C SER A 22 -19.75 21.19 -41.82
N PRO A 23 -18.53 21.28 -42.39
CA PRO A 23 -18.45 20.97 -43.82
C PRO A 23 -17.32 19.95 -44.13
N ALA A 24 -17.64 19.06 -45.03
CA ALA A 24 -16.75 18.10 -45.63
C ALA A 24 -15.73 18.77 -46.56
N LEU A 25 -14.46 18.41 -46.44
CA LEU A 25 -13.49 18.52 -47.52
C LEU A 25 -12.60 17.26 -47.52
N ALA A 26 -12.65 16.59 -48.67
CA ALA A 26 -11.81 15.44 -48.95
C ALA A 26 -10.40 15.94 -49.36
N ALA A 27 -9.35 15.36 -48.79
CA ALA A 27 -8.01 15.37 -49.34
C ALA A 27 -7.24 14.09 -48.97
N ALA A 28 -6.55 13.63 -49.94
CA ALA A 28 -5.77 12.46 -50.21
C ALA A 28 -4.94 11.82 -49.06
N ALA A 29 -5.00 10.50 -49.07
CA ALA A 29 -4.15 9.61 -48.28
C ALA A 29 -2.66 9.74 -48.61
N GLN A 30 -1.83 9.85 -47.60
CA GLN A 30 -0.42 9.43 -47.61
C GLN A 30 -0.23 8.41 -46.49
N ASP A 31 0.32 7.26 -46.86
CA ASP A 31 0.57 6.12 -46.02
C ASP A 31 1.53 6.48 -44.85
N SER A 32 1.00 6.45 -43.64
CA SER A 32 1.77 6.25 -42.42
C SER A 32 1.58 4.79 -42.00
N PRO A 33 2.59 4.11 -41.42
CA PRO A 33 2.42 2.71 -41.03
C PRO A 33 1.38 2.60 -39.93
N GLU A 34 0.21 2.13 -40.30
CA GLU A 34 -0.85 1.69 -39.39
C GLU A 34 -0.22 0.73 -38.37
N ALA A 35 -0.39 1.06 -37.09
CA ALA A 35 -0.36 0.04 -36.03
C ALA A 35 -1.49 -0.93 -36.35
N GLU A 36 -1.16 -2.01 -37.04
CA GLU A 36 -2.08 -3.09 -37.32
C GLU A 36 -2.75 -3.53 -36.02
N SER A 37 -4.01 -3.22 -35.86
CA SER A 37 -4.94 -4.00 -35.08
C SER A 37 -4.88 -5.44 -35.62
N SER A 38 -3.90 -6.21 -35.15
CA SER A 38 -3.72 -7.59 -35.50
C SER A 38 -4.96 -8.35 -35.05
N ALA A 39 -5.79 -8.74 -36.01
CA ALA A 39 -6.81 -9.77 -35.83
C ALA A 39 -6.18 -10.88 -34.97
N ARG A 40 -6.84 -11.25 -33.86
CA ARG A 40 -6.42 -12.30 -32.91
C ARG A 40 -6.14 -13.61 -33.63
N VAL A 41 -4.94 -13.76 -34.13
CA VAL A 41 -4.41 -15.03 -34.61
C VAL A 41 -3.74 -15.69 -33.42
N GLY A 42 -4.49 -16.41 -32.61
CA GLY A 42 -4.15 -17.52 -31.72
C GLY A 42 -2.86 -17.48 -30.88
N GLY A 43 -2.25 -16.32 -30.62
CA GLY A 43 -1.01 -16.20 -29.82
C GLY A 43 -1.20 -15.34 -28.57
N ILE A 44 -0.32 -15.53 -27.58
CA ILE A 44 -0.25 -14.69 -26.36
C ILE A 44 0.22 -13.30 -26.77
N GLU A 45 -0.50 -12.27 -26.37
CA GLU A 45 -0.15 -10.87 -26.61
C GLU A 45 1.14 -10.52 -25.86
N GLU A 46 2.03 -9.79 -26.53
CA GLU A 46 3.30 -9.38 -25.95
C GLU A 46 3.12 -8.06 -25.19
N ILE A 47 3.38 -8.09 -23.89
CA ILE A 47 3.24 -6.91 -23.05
C ILE A 47 4.57 -6.16 -23.00
N VAL A 48 4.52 -4.87 -23.39
CA VAL A 48 5.62 -3.92 -23.22
C VAL A 48 5.51 -3.27 -21.84
N VAL A 49 6.62 -3.10 -21.15
CA VAL A 49 6.69 -2.51 -19.81
C VAL A 49 7.71 -1.37 -19.76
N THR A 50 7.59 -0.53 -18.74
CA THR A 50 8.49 0.60 -18.47
C THR A 50 9.37 0.37 -17.23
N ALA A 51 9.57 -0.87 -16.86
CA ALA A 51 10.29 -1.30 -15.65
C ALA A 51 11.74 -0.79 -15.55
N GLN A 52 12.36 -0.47 -16.67
CA GLN A 52 13.70 0.13 -16.73
C GLN A 52 13.67 1.60 -17.16
N LYS A 53 12.54 2.28 -16.95
CA LYS A 53 12.27 3.66 -17.37
C LYS A 53 12.41 3.87 -18.89
N ARG A 54 12.16 2.81 -19.64
CA ARG A 54 12.01 2.78 -21.09
C ARG A 54 11.11 1.60 -21.50
N ALA A 55 10.52 1.70 -22.68
CA ALA A 55 9.63 0.67 -23.22
C ALA A 55 10.44 -0.57 -23.65
N GLU A 56 10.19 -1.71 -23.02
CA GLU A 56 10.82 -3.00 -23.31
C GLU A 56 9.83 -4.13 -23.17
N ARG A 57 10.02 -5.21 -23.93
CA ARG A 57 9.18 -6.40 -23.78
C ARG A 57 9.49 -7.10 -22.47
N VAL A 58 8.44 -7.55 -21.74
CA VAL A 58 8.61 -8.26 -20.45
C VAL A 58 9.62 -9.39 -20.53
N ASN A 59 9.63 -10.14 -21.65
CA ASN A 59 10.52 -11.29 -21.82
C ASN A 59 11.96 -10.94 -22.19
N ASP A 60 12.26 -9.69 -22.48
CA ASP A 60 13.62 -9.22 -22.79
C ASP A 60 14.36 -8.68 -21.56
N ILE A 61 13.69 -8.57 -20.41
CA ILE A 61 14.26 -7.96 -19.21
C ILE A 61 14.72 -9.03 -18.22
N GLY A 62 16.01 -9.03 -17.87
CA GLY A 62 16.65 -9.96 -16.94
C GLY A 62 16.28 -9.74 -15.47
N MET A 63 14.98 -9.72 -15.16
CA MET A 63 14.42 -9.69 -13.80
C MET A 63 13.04 -10.32 -13.73
N SER A 64 12.62 -10.71 -12.53
CA SER A 64 11.25 -11.17 -12.30
C SER A 64 10.29 -9.97 -12.30
N ILE A 65 9.42 -9.93 -13.31
CA ILE A 65 8.40 -8.90 -13.49
C ILE A 65 7.12 -9.56 -13.97
N GLN A 66 6.00 -9.06 -13.51
CA GLN A 66 4.67 -9.41 -13.99
C GLN A 66 3.96 -8.14 -14.45
N ALA A 67 3.48 -8.14 -15.68
CA ALA A 67 2.64 -7.08 -16.22
C ALA A 67 1.24 -7.62 -16.49
N ILE A 68 0.22 -6.84 -16.18
CA ILE A 68 -1.18 -7.22 -16.28
C ILE A 68 -1.90 -6.08 -17.01
N GLY A 69 -2.43 -6.35 -18.19
CA GLY A 69 -3.15 -5.38 -19.00
C GLY A 69 -4.55 -5.07 -18.47
N SER A 70 -5.16 -3.99 -18.96
CA SER A 70 -6.48 -3.50 -18.52
C SER A 70 -7.59 -4.54 -18.69
N ASP A 71 -7.56 -5.31 -19.78
CA ASP A 71 -8.54 -6.34 -20.06
C ASP A 71 -8.49 -7.46 -19.04
N ASP A 72 -7.29 -7.93 -18.71
CA ASP A 72 -7.08 -8.97 -17.69
C ASP A 72 -7.46 -8.46 -16.29
N LEU A 73 -7.09 -7.22 -15.94
CA LEU A 73 -7.52 -6.59 -14.68
C LEU A 73 -9.05 -6.60 -14.56
N THR A 74 -9.75 -6.27 -15.65
CA THR A 74 -11.22 -6.25 -15.69
C THR A 74 -11.81 -7.65 -15.61
N LYS A 75 -11.33 -8.60 -16.42
CA LYS A 75 -11.79 -10.01 -16.44
C LYS A 75 -11.59 -10.72 -15.12
N LEU A 76 -10.43 -10.52 -14.48
CA LEU A 76 -10.08 -11.11 -13.20
C LEU A 76 -10.64 -10.32 -12.00
N GLY A 77 -11.27 -9.18 -12.28
CA GLY A 77 -11.94 -8.37 -11.28
C GLY A 77 -11.00 -7.73 -10.27
N VAL A 78 -9.84 -7.30 -10.72
CA VAL A 78 -8.90 -6.50 -9.94
C VAL A 78 -9.39 -5.06 -9.91
N THR A 79 -9.76 -4.59 -8.74
CA THR A 79 -10.36 -3.26 -8.55
C THR A 79 -9.53 -2.35 -7.65
N ASP A 80 -8.61 -2.93 -6.89
CA ASP A 80 -7.65 -2.22 -6.04
C ASP A 80 -6.32 -2.98 -5.94
N THR A 81 -5.34 -2.38 -5.25
CA THR A 81 -4.01 -2.96 -5.10
C THR A 81 -4.02 -4.30 -4.36
N ALA A 82 -4.89 -4.46 -3.36
CA ALA A 82 -4.97 -5.70 -2.58
C ALA A 82 -5.45 -6.88 -3.44
N ASP A 83 -6.27 -6.63 -4.45
CA ASP A 83 -6.75 -7.65 -5.39
C ASP A 83 -5.61 -8.27 -6.23
N LEU A 84 -4.51 -7.54 -6.45
CA LEU A 84 -3.33 -8.09 -7.13
C LEU A 84 -2.78 -9.34 -6.42
N SER A 85 -3.02 -9.48 -5.12
CA SER A 85 -2.62 -10.67 -4.36
C SER A 85 -3.28 -11.96 -4.84
N LYS A 86 -4.38 -11.88 -5.55
CA LYS A 86 -5.11 -13.04 -6.10
C LYS A 86 -4.47 -13.61 -7.35
N ILE A 87 -3.72 -12.78 -8.09
CA ILE A 87 -3.17 -13.10 -9.42
C ILE A 87 -1.66 -12.87 -9.55
N THR A 88 -1.01 -12.42 -8.47
CA THR A 88 0.44 -12.20 -8.43
C THR A 88 1.07 -13.10 -7.38
N PRO A 89 1.64 -14.25 -7.74
CA PRO A 89 2.30 -15.13 -6.79
C PRO A 89 3.44 -14.42 -6.06
N GLY A 90 3.54 -14.64 -4.74
CA GLY A 90 4.52 -14.00 -3.90
C GLY A 90 4.15 -12.57 -3.45
N PHE A 91 3.03 -12.02 -3.94
CA PHE A 91 2.45 -10.77 -3.44
C PHE A 91 1.33 -11.07 -2.45
N THR A 92 1.31 -10.40 -1.31
CA THR A 92 0.23 -10.47 -0.32
C THR A 92 -0.16 -9.08 0.16
N ALA A 93 -1.42 -8.93 0.56
CA ALA A 93 -1.95 -7.71 1.16
C ALA A 93 -2.56 -8.06 2.52
N SER A 94 -2.11 -7.40 3.58
CA SER A 94 -2.63 -7.50 4.93
C SER A 94 -3.26 -6.17 5.34
N TYR A 95 -4.32 -6.22 6.14
CA TYR A 95 -5.06 -5.02 6.58
C TYR A 95 -5.43 -4.04 5.43
N GLY A 96 -5.51 -4.55 4.20
CA GLY A 96 -5.86 -3.78 3.00
C GLY A 96 -4.77 -2.91 2.39
N THR A 97 -3.79 -2.44 3.16
CA THR A 97 -2.77 -1.47 2.69
C THR A 97 -1.33 -1.89 2.96
N ILE A 98 -1.10 -3.01 3.62
CA ILE A 98 0.25 -3.51 3.92
C ILE A 98 0.63 -4.54 2.87
N TYR A 99 1.52 -4.16 1.97
CA TYR A 99 1.94 -4.99 0.84
C TYR A 99 3.26 -5.69 1.11
N THR A 100 3.29 -6.97 0.73
CA THR A 100 4.47 -7.83 0.90
C THR A 100 4.78 -8.52 -0.42
N ILE A 101 6.01 -8.45 -0.90
CA ILE A 101 6.51 -9.20 -2.06
C ILE A 101 7.59 -10.16 -1.60
N ARG A 102 7.46 -11.45 -1.96
CA ARG A 102 8.42 -12.52 -1.60
C ARG A 102 8.73 -12.57 -0.09
N GLY A 103 7.72 -12.28 0.73
CA GLY A 103 7.87 -12.23 2.19
C GLY A 103 8.55 -10.97 2.73
N ILE A 104 8.82 -9.97 1.90
CA ILE A 104 9.35 -8.68 2.32
C ILE A 104 8.19 -7.69 2.40
N GLY A 105 7.84 -7.30 3.62
CA GLY A 105 6.79 -6.34 3.96
C GLY A 105 7.18 -5.51 5.17
N PHE A 106 6.40 -4.48 5.47
CA PHE A 106 6.56 -3.63 6.64
C PHE A 106 5.18 -3.33 7.23
N LEU A 107 4.98 -3.75 8.48
CA LEU A 107 3.72 -3.56 9.20
C LEU A 107 3.73 -2.19 9.88
N ASP A 108 3.32 -1.17 9.15
CA ASP A 108 3.09 0.17 9.68
C ASP A 108 1.99 0.85 8.86
N THR A 109 1.07 1.52 9.54
CA THR A 109 -0.05 2.26 8.94
C THR A 109 0.05 3.77 9.18
N SER A 110 1.16 4.22 9.79
CA SER A 110 1.41 5.64 10.04
C SER A 110 1.72 6.41 8.75
N LEU A 111 1.52 7.71 8.78
CA LEU A 111 1.93 8.62 7.69
C LEU A 111 3.44 8.85 7.65
N ALA A 112 4.19 8.38 8.65
CA ALA A 112 5.64 8.47 8.70
C ALA A 112 6.35 7.19 8.21
N GLY A 113 5.62 6.08 8.09
CA GLY A 113 6.13 4.76 7.78
C GLY A 113 6.27 4.48 6.29
N SER A 114 7.45 4.66 5.71
CA SER A 114 7.70 4.28 4.32
C SER A 114 7.60 2.77 4.12
N PRO A 115 6.94 2.27 3.05
CA PRO A 115 6.79 0.84 2.79
C PRO A 115 8.11 0.18 2.34
N THR A 116 8.11 -1.16 2.22
CA THR A 116 9.19 -1.93 1.57
C THR A 116 8.90 -2.26 0.11
N VAL A 117 7.65 -2.06 -0.31
CA VAL A 117 7.18 -2.17 -1.69
C VAL A 117 6.83 -0.77 -2.15
N SER A 118 7.64 -0.20 -3.01
CA SER A 118 7.42 1.15 -3.54
C SER A 118 6.31 1.16 -4.57
N LEU A 119 5.54 2.23 -4.59
CA LEU A 119 4.33 2.37 -5.39
C LEU A 119 4.44 3.61 -6.27
N TYR A 120 3.98 3.51 -7.52
CA TYR A 120 4.09 4.56 -8.52
C TYR A 120 2.83 4.64 -9.38
N VAL A 121 2.50 5.84 -9.84
CA VAL A 121 1.58 6.08 -10.96
C VAL A 121 2.36 6.83 -12.05
N ASP A 122 2.50 6.25 -13.22
CA ASP A 122 3.28 6.80 -14.33
C ASP A 122 4.72 7.22 -13.93
N GLU A 123 5.38 6.40 -13.10
CA GLU A 123 6.70 6.63 -12.52
C GLU A 123 6.75 7.72 -11.42
N VAL A 124 5.65 8.41 -11.12
CA VAL A 124 5.55 9.32 -9.97
C VAL A 124 5.42 8.50 -8.70
N PRO A 125 6.29 8.68 -7.70
CA PRO A 125 6.23 7.90 -6.47
C PRO A 125 4.97 8.22 -5.66
N LEU A 126 4.37 7.18 -5.06
CA LEU A 126 3.39 7.27 -3.99
C LEU A 126 4.09 6.78 -2.71
N PRO A 127 4.67 7.66 -1.90
CA PRO A 127 5.58 7.25 -0.82
C PRO A 127 4.93 6.45 0.29
N TYR A 128 3.58 6.40 0.33
CA TYR A 128 2.83 5.68 1.35
C TYR A 128 1.71 4.83 0.75
N SER A 129 1.53 3.62 1.26
CA SER A 129 0.60 2.64 0.67
C SER A 129 -0.86 3.09 0.66
N ILE A 130 -1.28 3.93 1.60
CA ILE A 130 -2.66 4.46 1.65
C ILE A 130 -3.01 5.31 0.42
N LEU A 131 -2.02 5.89 -0.25
CA LEU A 131 -2.23 6.73 -1.43
C LEU A 131 -2.69 5.93 -2.66
N THR A 132 -2.59 4.60 -2.63
CA THR A 132 -3.00 3.73 -3.75
C THR A 132 -4.51 3.56 -3.93
N THR A 133 -5.34 4.14 -3.06
CA THR A 133 -6.82 4.01 -3.12
C THR A 133 -7.39 4.34 -4.50
N GLY A 134 -6.82 5.33 -5.19
CA GLY A 134 -7.26 5.73 -6.54
C GLY A 134 -6.35 5.27 -7.67
N ALA A 135 -5.29 4.51 -7.39
CA ALA A 135 -4.28 4.19 -8.40
C ALA A 135 -4.81 3.34 -9.56
N SER A 136 -5.89 2.56 -9.33
CA SER A 136 -6.46 1.64 -10.33
C SER A 136 -7.48 2.28 -11.28
N LEU A 137 -7.58 3.61 -11.38
CA LEU A 137 -8.47 4.29 -12.31
C LEU A 137 -7.89 4.26 -13.73
N ASP A 138 -8.67 3.80 -14.72
CA ASP A 138 -8.42 3.95 -16.15
C ASP A 138 -6.97 3.64 -16.54
N LEU A 139 -6.59 2.37 -16.30
CA LEU A 139 -5.23 1.89 -16.50
C LEU A 139 -5.04 1.29 -17.89
N GLU A 140 -3.84 1.46 -18.43
CA GLU A 140 -3.32 0.64 -19.52
C GLU A 140 -2.84 -0.71 -18.99
N ARG A 141 -2.06 -0.70 -17.91
CA ARG A 141 -1.52 -1.90 -17.26
C ARG A 141 -1.02 -1.63 -15.83
N VAL A 142 -0.76 -2.72 -15.10
CA VAL A 142 -0.01 -2.70 -13.83
C VAL A 142 1.26 -3.52 -13.99
N GLU A 143 2.39 -2.98 -13.56
CA GLU A 143 3.69 -3.63 -13.56
C GLU A 143 4.12 -3.95 -12.12
N VAL A 144 4.35 -5.23 -11.80
CA VAL A 144 4.83 -5.67 -10.49
C VAL A 144 6.27 -6.19 -10.64
N LEU A 145 7.20 -5.41 -10.13
CA LEU A 145 8.63 -5.71 -10.15
C LEU A 145 9.00 -6.36 -8.82
N LYS A 146 9.59 -7.55 -8.87
CA LYS A 146 9.89 -8.33 -7.67
C LYS A 146 11.38 -8.28 -7.33
N GLY A 147 11.69 -8.17 -6.04
CA GLY A 147 13.04 -7.98 -5.54
C GLY A 147 13.52 -6.53 -5.58
N PRO A 148 14.73 -6.21 -5.06
CA PRO A 148 15.18 -4.84 -4.88
C PRO A 148 15.23 -4.01 -6.17
N GLN A 149 14.57 -2.85 -6.15
CA GLN A 149 14.50 -1.91 -7.27
C GLN A 149 15.20 -0.57 -6.95
N GLY A 150 16.23 -0.61 -6.13
CA GLY A 150 16.87 0.57 -5.55
C GLY A 150 17.54 1.53 -6.53
N ILE A 151 17.82 1.17 -7.80
CA ILE A 151 18.51 2.05 -8.75
C ILE A 151 17.52 3.05 -9.37
N LEU A 152 16.55 2.55 -10.11
CA LEU A 152 15.67 3.39 -10.94
C LEU A 152 14.41 3.85 -10.18
N PHE A 153 14.00 3.09 -9.17
CA PHE A 153 12.83 3.37 -8.34
C PHE A 153 13.18 3.93 -6.96
N GLY A 154 14.46 3.90 -6.58
CA GLY A 154 14.95 4.59 -5.39
C GLY A 154 14.85 3.79 -4.08
N ASN A 155 14.88 4.52 -2.96
CA ASN A 155 14.74 3.92 -1.63
C ASN A 155 13.37 3.29 -1.42
N ASN A 156 13.25 2.50 -0.36
CA ASN A 156 12.00 1.86 0.07
C ASN A 156 11.47 0.80 -0.91
N ALA A 157 12.30 0.33 -1.85
CA ALA A 157 11.98 -0.70 -2.83
C ALA A 157 12.74 -2.01 -2.55
N THR A 158 12.93 -2.40 -1.28
CA THR A 158 13.65 -3.62 -0.90
C THR A 158 12.87 -4.89 -1.27
N GLY A 159 11.55 -4.89 -1.15
CA GLY A 159 10.67 -5.99 -1.57
C GLY A 159 10.38 -5.99 -3.06
N GLY A 160 10.30 -4.81 -3.65
CA GLY A 160 9.91 -4.61 -5.04
C GLY A 160 9.25 -3.27 -5.30
N ALA A 161 8.63 -3.15 -6.48
CA ALA A 161 7.87 -1.97 -6.87
C ALA A 161 6.59 -2.36 -7.62
N ILE A 162 5.55 -1.55 -7.49
CA ILE A 162 4.33 -1.63 -8.30
C ILE A 162 4.17 -0.30 -9.02
N ASN A 163 4.08 -0.35 -10.36
CA ASN A 163 3.88 0.82 -11.17
C ASN A 163 2.55 0.70 -11.93
N TYR A 164 1.65 1.62 -11.67
CA TYR A 164 0.37 1.76 -12.35
C TYR A 164 0.56 2.67 -13.56
N ILE A 165 0.34 2.15 -14.74
CA ILE A 165 0.44 2.91 -15.98
C ILE A 165 -0.97 3.32 -16.38
N ALA A 166 -1.24 4.60 -16.34
CA ALA A 166 -2.50 5.16 -16.77
C ALA A 166 -2.65 5.14 -18.29
N ALA A 167 -3.89 4.95 -18.76
CA ALA A 167 -4.20 5.12 -20.16
C ALA A 167 -4.03 6.60 -20.55
N LYS A 168 -3.30 6.86 -21.66
CA LYS A 168 -2.95 8.21 -22.12
C LYS A 168 -4.02 8.81 -23.06
N PRO A 169 -3.94 10.11 -23.36
CA PRO A 169 -4.72 10.71 -24.44
C PRO A 169 -4.60 9.90 -25.74
N THR A 170 -5.64 9.89 -26.53
CA THR A 170 -5.73 9.14 -27.80
C THR A 170 -5.76 10.10 -28.98
N ASP A 171 -5.19 9.68 -30.12
CA ASP A 171 -5.18 10.46 -31.35
C ASP A 171 -6.59 10.63 -31.95
N ASP A 172 -7.42 9.58 -31.79
CA ASP A 172 -8.82 9.61 -32.17
C ASP A 172 -9.74 9.80 -30.97
N PHE A 173 -10.93 10.35 -31.21
CA PHE A 173 -11.94 10.48 -30.19
C PHE A 173 -12.38 9.10 -29.68
N SER A 174 -12.26 8.89 -28.38
CA SER A 174 -12.60 7.64 -27.71
C SER A 174 -13.38 7.91 -26.44
N VAL A 175 -14.39 7.11 -26.18
CA VAL A 175 -15.18 7.15 -24.95
C VAL A 175 -15.46 5.73 -24.47
N GLY A 176 -15.43 5.51 -23.17
CA GLY A 176 -15.74 4.20 -22.61
C GLY A 176 -16.41 4.31 -21.25
N ALA A 177 -17.16 3.27 -20.91
CA ALA A 177 -17.82 3.12 -19.62
C ALA A 177 -17.81 1.67 -19.17
N LYS A 178 -17.61 1.47 -17.88
CA LYS A 178 -17.69 0.17 -17.22
C LYS A 178 -18.53 0.32 -15.96
N ILE A 179 -19.57 -0.49 -15.81
CA ILE A 179 -20.49 -0.46 -14.67
C ILE A 179 -20.64 -1.88 -14.14
N SER A 180 -20.27 -2.06 -12.88
CA SER A 180 -20.48 -3.30 -12.13
C SER A 180 -21.49 -3.07 -11.02
N TYR A 181 -22.44 -3.99 -10.88
CA TYR A 181 -23.40 -3.99 -9.78
C TYR A 181 -23.47 -5.39 -9.14
N GLY A 182 -23.51 -5.45 -7.82
CA GLY A 182 -23.44 -6.72 -7.13
C GLY A 182 -24.02 -6.72 -5.71
N ARG A 183 -23.75 -7.81 -5.00
CA ARG A 183 -24.18 -8.02 -3.61
C ARG A 183 -23.76 -6.86 -2.71
N PHE A 184 -24.57 -6.53 -1.69
CA PHE A 184 -24.46 -5.37 -0.80
C PHE A 184 -24.68 -4.04 -1.51
N ASP A 185 -25.51 -4.04 -2.55
CA ASP A 185 -25.77 -2.89 -3.40
C ASP A 185 -24.48 -2.22 -3.91
N SER A 186 -23.46 -3.08 -4.11
CA SER A 186 -22.15 -2.64 -4.58
C SER A 186 -22.24 -2.13 -6.00
N LEU A 187 -21.88 -0.86 -6.19
CA LEU A 187 -21.75 -0.21 -7.50
C LEU A 187 -20.29 0.20 -7.69
N ASP A 188 -19.71 -0.18 -8.83
CA ASP A 188 -18.42 0.29 -9.34
C ASP A 188 -18.63 0.79 -10.76
N ALA A 189 -18.64 2.09 -10.94
CA ALA A 189 -18.90 2.74 -12.23
C ALA A 189 -17.71 3.62 -12.61
N GLU A 190 -17.12 3.33 -13.76
CA GLU A 190 -15.96 4.03 -14.33
C GLU A 190 -16.28 4.46 -15.75
N GLY A 191 -15.78 5.64 -16.13
CA GLY A 191 -15.92 6.11 -17.51
C GLY A 191 -14.80 7.07 -17.86
N PHE A 192 -14.49 7.12 -19.14
CA PHE A 192 -13.50 8.05 -19.68
C PHE A 192 -13.97 8.67 -21.01
N ILE A 193 -13.37 9.82 -21.30
CA ILE A 193 -13.43 10.48 -22.61
C ILE A 193 -12.02 10.95 -22.97
N SER A 194 -11.61 10.74 -24.21
CA SER A 194 -10.27 11.06 -24.70
C SER A 194 -10.33 11.47 -26.17
N GLY A 195 -9.34 12.21 -26.63
CA GLY A 195 -9.18 12.57 -28.02
C GLY A 195 -8.36 13.84 -28.23
N PRO A 196 -8.17 14.25 -29.50
CA PRO A 196 -7.44 15.47 -29.82
C PRO A 196 -8.31 16.72 -29.56
N ILE A 197 -7.69 17.77 -29.03
CA ILE A 197 -8.22 19.12 -29.00
C ILE A 197 -7.75 19.88 -30.25
N SER A 198 -6.53 19.61 -30.68
CA SER A 198 -5.89 20.10 -31.90
C SER A 198 -4.82 19.08 -32.31
N ASP A 199 -4.17 19.31 -33.46
CA ASP A 199 -3.10 18.44 -33.99
C ASP A 199 -1.96 18.19 -32.99
N ASN A 200 -1.78 19.09 -32.03
CA ASN A 200 -0.66 19.06 -31.09
C ASN A 200 -1.12 18.94 -29.64
N VAL A 201 -2.41 18.78 -29.38
CA VAL A 201 -2.97 18.75 -28.03
C VAL A 201 -4.01 17.64 -27.89
N GLY A 202 -3.70 16.65 -27.09
CA GLY A 202 -4.58 15.58 -26.69
C GLY A 202 -5.10 15.75 -25.27
N PHE A 203 -6.26 15.19 -24.97
CA PHE A 203 -6.81 15.15 -23.61
C PHE A 203 -7.39 13.79 -23.28
N ARG A 204 -7.38 13.49 -21.97
CA ARG A 204 -8.12 12.35 -21.39
C ARG A 204 -8.67 12.72 -20.02
N VAL A 205 -9.95 12.40 -19.78
CA VAL A 205 -10.59 12.59 -18.48
C VAL A 205 -11.26 11.28 -18.11
N ALA A 206 -10.99 10.80 -16.90
CA ALA A 206 -11.60 9.60 -16.36
C ALA A 206 -12.15 9.83 -14.96
N VAL A 207 -13.28 9.20 -14.65
CA VAL A 207 -13.96 9.28 -13.35
C VAL A 207 -14.45 7.90 -12.96
N ARG A 208 -14.33 7.57 -11.67
CA ARG A 208 -14.84 6.33 -11.08
C ARG A 208 -15.57 6.59 -9.78
N ARG A 209 -16.69 5.93 -9.60
CA ARG A 209 -17.47 5.89 -8.37
C ARG A 209 -17.50 4.46 -7.84
N GLN A 210 -17.12 4.27 -6.59
CA GLN A 210 -17.29 3.00 -5.90
C GLN A 210 -18.17 3.22 -4.68
N SER A 211 -19.27 2.47 -4.58
CA SER A 211 -20.12 2.46 -3.39
C SER A 211 -20.56 1.05 -3.04
N MET A 212 -20.81 0.81 -1.79
CA MET A 212 -21.31 -0.47 -1.27
C MET A 212 -22.00 -0.21 0.07
N ASP A 213 -23.10 -0.87 0.31
CA ASP A 213 -23.77 -0.85 1.63
C ASP A 213 -22.99 -1.69 2.66
N ASP A 214 -23.37 -1.54 3.93
CA ASP A 214 -22.78 -2.24 5.05
C ASP A 214 -22.78 -3.76 4.85
N TRP A 215 -21.60 -4.36 4.90
CA TRP A 215 -21.48 -5.81 4.78
C TRP A 215 -21.23 -6.51 6.12
N GLN A 216 -20.67 -5.83 7.13
CA GLN A 216 -20.52 -6.33 8.50
C GLN A 216 -21.80 -6.10 9.30
N LYS A 217 -22.08 -6.99 10.25
CA LYS A 217 -23.26 -6.92 11.13
C LYS A 217 -22.87 -7.28 12.55
N GLY A 218 -23.28 -6.48 13.50
CA GLY A 218 -23.18 -6.83 14.90
C GLY A 218 -23.86 -8.17 15.20
N TYR A 219 -23.28 -8.94 16.10
CA TYR A 219 -23.83 -10.21 16.56
C TYR A 219 -24.46 -10.12 17.95
N THR A 220 -24.12 -9.09 18.72
CA THR A 220 -24.80 -8.75 19.97
C THR A 220 -25.65 -7.48 19.85
N THR A 221 -25.39 -6.67 18.80
CA THR A 221 -26.11 -5.42 18.54
C THR A 221 -26.70 -5.40 17.12
N PRO A 222 -27.69 -4.55 16.82
CA PRO A 222 -28.20 -4.39 15.46
C PRO A 222 -27.32 -3.48 14.57
N LEU A 223 -26.17 -3.04 15.06
CA LEU A 223 -25.29 -2.12 14.32
C LEU A 223 -24.69 -2.80 13.09
N THR A 224 -24.46 -2.01 12.07
CA THR A 224 -23.81 -2.42 10.82
C THR A 224 -22.62 -1.53 10.50
N SER A 225 -21.72 -2.00 9.65
CA SER A 225 -20.52 -1.27 9.21
C SER A 225 -19.95 -1.87 7.93
N GLY A 226 -18.94 -1.21 7.38
CA GLY A 226 -18.22 -1.70 6.22
C GLY A 226 -18.78 -1.18 4.91
N GLN A 227 -19.49 -0.05 4.92
CA GLN A 227 -19.87 0.67 3.71
C GLN A 227 -18.64 1.13 2.93
N ARG A 228 -18.77 1.26 1.61
CA ARG A 228 -17.78 1.88 0.73
C ARG A 228 -18.35 3.13 0.06
N ASP A 229 -17.57 4.20 0.03
CA ASP A 229 -17.94 5.46 -0.63
C ASP A 229 -16.69 6.16 -1.14
N VAL A 230 -16.30 5.92 -2.38
CA VAL A 230 -15.07 6.46 -2.97
C VAL A 230 -15.38 7.12 -4.31
N TRP A 231 -14.86 8.34 -4.49
CA TRP A 231 -14.79 9.03 -5.77
C TRP A 231 -13.36 9.18 -6.21
N ILE A 232 -13.08 8.90 -7.48
CA ILE A 232 -11.75 8.99 -8.06
C ILE A 232 -11.86 9.74 -9.39
N GLY A 233 -10.89 10.61 -9.68
CA GLY A 233 -10.83 11.35 -10.93
C GLY A 233 -9.42 11.55 -11.42
N ARG A 234 -9.24 11.54 -12.75
CA ARG A 234 -8.00 11.89 -13.43
C ARG A 234 -8.30 12.73 -14.66
N ALA A 235 -7.51 13.78 -14.87
CA ALA A 235 -7.51 14.57 -16.08
C ALA A 235 -6.08 14.70 -16.61
N MET A 236 -5.89 14.46 -17.88
CA MET A 236 -4.61 14.56 -18.56
C MET A 236 -4.70 15.52 -19.74
N LEU A 237 -3.62 16.26 -19.97
CA LEU A 237 -3.41 17.11 -21.13
C LEU A 237 -2.03 16.82 -21.69
N GLU A 238 -1.98 16.36 -22.90
CA GLU A 238 -0.76 16.12 -23.67
C GLU A 238 -0.53 17.24 -24.66
N PHE A 239 0.70 17.68 -24.76
CA PHE A 239 1.12 18.76 -25.65
C PHE A 239 2.37 18.36 -26.41
N GLU A 240 2.29 18.26 -27.72
CA GLU A 240 3.36 17.86 -28.63
C GLU A 240 3.56 18.89 -29.74
N PRO A 241 4.14 20.06 -29.41
CA PRO A 241 4.31 21.15 -30.38
C PRO A 241 5.30 20.84 -31.50
N THR A 242 6.19 19.88 -31.29
CA THR A 242 7.19 19.41 -32.26
C THR A 242 7.40 17.92 -32.11
N GLU A 243 7.94 17.26 -33.13
CA GLU A 243 8.31 15.83 -33.07
C GLU A 243 9.36 15.51 -32.00
N THR A 244 10.08 16.51 -31.52
CA THR A 244 11.17 16.33 -30.53
C THR A 244 10.80 16.73 -29.10
N PHE A 245 9.63 17.30 -28.89
CA PHE A 245 9.21 17.73 -27.54
C PHE A 245 7.79 17.30 -27.22
N SER A 246 7.61 16.62 -26.10
CA SER A 246 6.30 16.32 -25.54
C SER A 246 6.21 16.75 -24.07
N ALA A 247 5.00 17.08 -23.64
CA ALA A 247 4.68 17.39 -22.26
C ALA A 247 3.33 16.78 -21.89
N LEU A 248 3.26 16.03 -20.81
CA LEU A 248 2.05 15.44 -20.25
C LEU A 248 1.80 16.02 -18.87
N LEU A 249 0.72 16.78 -18.72
CA LEU A 249 0.20 17.24 -17.45
C LEU A 249 -0.88 16.25 -16.98
N SER A 250 -0.79 15.77 -15.75
CA SER A 250 -1.81 14.93 -15.13
C SER A 250 -2.23 15.50 -13.79
N ILE A 251 -3.54 15.50 -13.57
CA ILE A 251 -4.17 15.82 -12.27
C ILE A 251 -4.97 14.60 -11.87
N HIS A 252 -4.60 14.02 -10.73
CA HIS A 252 -5.25 12.83 -10.19
C HIS A 252 -5.70 13.10 -8.75
N GLY A 253 -6.81 12.55 -8.36
CA GLY A 253 -7.26 12.67 -6.98
C GLY A 253 -8.41 11.74 -6.64
N TRP A 254 -8.63 11.58 -5.33
CA TRP A 254 -9.73 10.79 -4.82
C TRP A 254 -10.22 11.32 -3.46
N LYS A 255 -11.46 10.98 -3.14
CA LYS A 255 -12.08 11.19 -1.84
C LYS A 255 -12.71 9.89 -1.38
N ASP A 256 -12.35 9.46 -0.15
CA ASP A 256 -12.82 8.21 0.45
C ASP A 256 -13.58 8.50 1.75
N LYS A 257 -14.87 8.20 1.74
CA LYS A 257 -15.79 8.27 2.89
C LYS A 257 -16.26 6.89 3.35
N SER A 258 -15.54 5.86 3.01
CA SER A 258 -15.85 4.49 3.42
C SER A 258 -15.65 4.30 4.91
N ASP A 259 -16.35 3.33 5.47
CA ASP A 259 -16.07 2.87 6.85
C ASP A 259 -14.71 2.22 6.96
N THR A 260 -14.08 2.36 8.12
CA THR A 260 -12.99 1.47 8.51
C THR A 260 -13.55 0.09 8.85
N GLN A 261 -12.79 -0.95 8.50
CA GLN A 261 -13.19 -2.31 8.81
C GLN A 261 -13.12 -2.56 10.32
N VAL A 262 -14.19 -3.14 10.88
CA VAL A 262 -14.26 -3.56 12.28
C VAL A 262 -13.62 -4.94 12.44
N GLY A 263 -12.83 -5.12 13.50
CA GLY A 263 -12.29 -6.40 13.91
C GLY A 263 -13.39 -7.37 14.40
N GLN A 264 -13.10 -8.66 14.40
CA GLN A 264 -13.92 -9.66 15.11
C GLN A 264 -13.26 -9.98 16.45
N PHE A 265 -13.98 -9.81 17.55
CA PHE A 265 -13.53 -10.24 18.87
C PHE A 265 -13.34 -11.75 18.91
N PHE A 266 -12.11 -12.17 19.16
CA PHE A 266 -11.75 -13.58 19.03
C PHE A 266 -11.25 -14.21 20.35
N GLY A 267 -10.70 -13.42 21.24
CA GLY A 267 -10.18 -13.91 22.51
C GLY A 267 -9.81 -12.78 23.47
N VAL A 268 -9.58 -13.17 24.69
CA VAL A 268 -9.10 -12.30 25.78
C VAL A 268 -7.75 -12.79 26.23
N GLU A 269 -6.75 -11.93 26.11
CA GLU A 269 -5.37 -12.21 26.50
C GLU A 269 -4.82 -10.99 27.24
N PRO A 270 -4.59 -11.08 28.55
CA PRO A 270 -4.17 -9.91 29.30
C PRO A 270 -2.80 -9.42 28.83
N LEU A 271 -2.71 -8.12 28.53
CA LEU A 271 -1.40 -7.48 28.23
C LEU A 271 -0.46 -7.58 29.43
N ASN A 272 -1.01 -7.52 30.63
CA ASN A 272 -0.27 -7.76 31.87
C ASN A 272 -1.01 -8.83 32.73
N PRO A 273 -0.48 -10.06 32.77
CA PRO A 273 -1.11 -11.16 33.49
C PRO A 273 -1.35 -10.90 34.97
N THR A 274 -0.61 -9.96 35.56
CA THR A 274 -0.75 -9.66 37.00
C THR A 274 -1.92 -8.72 37.32
N ASN A 275 -2.47 -8.04 36.33
CA ASN A 275 -3.49 -7.00 36.52
C ASN A 275 -4.92 -7.48 36.34
N GLY A 276 -5.11 -8.67 35.75
CA GLY A 276 -6.41 -9.20 35.40
C GLY A 276 -7.06 -8.43 34.23
N VAL A 277 -8.17 -8.90 33.75
CA VAL A 277 -8.94 -8.32 32.63
C VAL A 277 -10.31 -7.85 33.16
N ASP A 278 -10.84 -6.79 32.55
CA ASP A 278 -12.21 -6.33 32.88
C ASP A 278 -13.21 -7.48 32.75
N PRO A 279 -13.97 -7.79 33.82
CA PRO A 279 -14.96 -8.89 33.81
C PRO A 279 -15.98 -8.77 32.67
N ARG A 280 -16.27 -7.56 32.18
CA ARG A 280 -17.18 -7.34 31.03
C ARG A 280 -16.59 -7.87 29.73
N ILE A 281 -15.29 -7.69 29.53
CA ILE A 281 -14.57 -8.23 28.36
C ILE A 281 -14.47 -9.74 28.45
N ILE A 282 -14.15 -10.30 29.63
CA ILE A 282 -14.12 -11.77 29.86
C ILE A 282 -15.48 -12.40 29.54
N ALA A 283 -16.57 -11.76 29.94
CA ALA A 283 -17.93 -12.24 29.75
C ALA A 283 -18.46 -11.97 28.32
N TYR A 284 -17.74 -11.24 27.50
CA TYR A 284 -18.20 -10.89 26.15
C TYR A 284 -18.18 -12.11 25.23
N PRO A 285 -19.25 -12.38 24.45
CA PRO A 285 -19.29 -13.55 23.59
C PRO A 285 -18.32 -13.41 22.41
N LEU A 286 -17.56 -14.46 22.13
CA LEU A 286 -16.70 -14.53 20.96
C LEU A 286 -17.50 -14.37 19.66
N ALA A 287 -16.93 -13.73 18.66
CA ALA A 287 -17.56 -13.59 17.35
C ALA A 287 -17.83 -14.97 16.72
N PRO A 288 -19.06 -15.22 16.22
CA PRO A 288 -19.39 -16.48 15.60
C PRO A 288 -18.56 -16.70 14.33
N HIS A 289 -18.47 -17.96 13.88
CA HIS A 289 -17.79 -18.35 12.64
C HIS A 289 -18.54 -17.85 11.39
N ASN A 290 -18.59 -16.56 11.23
CA ASN A 290 -19.29 -15.86 10.16
C ASN A 290 -18.43 -14.67 9.69
N PRO A 291 -18.08 -14.56 8.40
CA PRO A 291 -17.23 -13.47 7.92
C PRO A 291 -17.83 -12.07 8.14
N ARG A 292 -19.13 -11.96 8.33
CA ARG A 292 -19.85 -10.70 8.52
C ARG A 292 -20.04 -10.30 9.98
N ALA A 293 -19.82 -11.22 10.93
CA ALA A 293 -20.09 -10.93 12.33
C ALA A 293 -18.98 -10.04 12.91
N ALA A 294 -19.30 -8.80 13.24
CA ALA A 294 -18.40 -7.87 13.91
C ALA A 294 -19.21 -6.88 14.74
N ASP A 295 -18.99 -6.88 16.04
CA ASP A 295 -19.54 -5.83 16.90
C ASP A 295 -18.61 -4.63 16.94
N ARG A 296 -19.16 -3.49 17.25
CA ARG A 296 -18.45 -2.24 17.48
C ARG A 296 -19.07 -1.50 18.64
N SER A 297 -18.34 -0.62 19.24
CA SER A 297 -18.89 0.28 20.22
C SER A 297 -20.05 1.08 19.65
N VAL A 298 -21.05 1.34 20.50
CA VAL A 298 -22.25 2.09 20.08
C VAL A 298 -21.88 3.52 19.74
N CYS A 299 -20.87 4.06 20.46
CA CYS A 299 -20.36 5.41 20.23
C CYS A 299 -18.88 5.46 20.60
N VAL A 300 -18.02 5.81 19.69
CA VAL A 300 -16.75 6.44 20.04
C VAL A 300 -17.15 7.73 20.78
N ASN A 301 -16.73 7.90 22.02
CA ASN A 301 -17.19 9.00 22.85
C ASN A 301 -16.69 10.35 22.32
N ASN A 302 -17.50 11.00 21.50
CA ASN A 302 -17.20 12.29 20.90
C ASN A 302 -16.91 13.42 21.91
N SER A 303 -17.27 13.25 23.18
CA SER A 303 -16.96 14.28 24.18
C SER A 303 -15.46 14.51 24.34
N ILE A 304 -14.64 13.50 24.04
CA ILE A 304 -13.19 13.59 24.08
C ILE A 304 -12.62 14.27 22.83
N PHE A 305 -13.30 14.10 21.68
CA PHE A 305 -12.85 14.65 20.40
C PHE A 305 -13.35 16.08 20.11
N ASN A 306 -14.26 16.61 20.89
CA ASN A 306 -14.99 17.84 20.56
C ASN A 306 -14.49 19.14 21.19
N GLU A 307 -13.83 19.09 22.32
CA GLU A 307 -13.40 20.31 23.03
C GLU A 307 -11.92 20.69 22.82
N PRO A 308 -10.99 19.72 22.68
CA PRO A 308 -9.57 20.01 22.84
C PRO A 308 -8.85 20.48 21.58
N PHE A 309 -9.29 20.07 20.39
CA PHE A 309 -8.55 20.37 19.15
C PHE A 309 -8.49 21.86 18.81
N ASN A 310 -9.45 22.66 19.30
CA ASN A 310 -9.41 24.12 19.16
C ASN A 310 -8.42 24.81 20.13
N GLN A 311 -7.88 24.08 21.12
CA GLN A 311 -6.95 24.62 22.11
C GLN A 311 -5.49 24.12 21.90
N ILE A 312 -5.25 23.25 20.90
CA ILE A 312 -3.88 22.88 20.54
C ILE A 312 -3.19 24.13 20.01
N PRO A 313 -2.09 24.59 20.63
CA PRO A 313 -1.40 25.81 20.20
C PRO A 313 -0.91 25.68 18.76
N GLU A 314 -1.05 26.74 17.95
CA GLU A 314 -0.31 26.83 16.70
C GLU A 314 1.20 26.56 16.97
N PRO A 315 1.86 25.72 16.16
CA PRO A 315 1.52 25.38 14.79
C PRO A 315 0.68 24.09 14.61
N PHE A 316 0.04 23.58 15.64
CA PHE A 316 -0.64 22.28 15.63
C PHE A 316 -2.16 22.37 15.40
N GLY A 317 -2.67 23.54 15.06
CA GLY A 317 -4.10 23.76 14.86
C GLY A 317 -4.68 22.95 13.71
N TYR A 318 -5.28 21.82 14.01
CA TYR A 318 -6.19 21.08 13.16
C TYR A 318 -7.58 21.14 13.82
N SER A 319 -8.56 21.67 13.13
CA SER A 319 -9.96 21.68 13.57
C SER A 319 -10.76 20.79 12.62
N PRO A 320 -11.17 19.59 13.03
CA PRO A 320 -12.17 18.87 12.27
C PRO A 320 -13.53 19.57 12.45
N ASP A 321 -14.08 20.13 11.36
CA ASP A 321 -15.45 20.62 11.30
C ASP A 321 -16.44 19.43 11.31
N ARG A 322 -16.47 18.64 12.40
CA ARG A 322 -17.49 17.61 12.59
C ARG A 322 -18.59 18.13 13.50
N PRO A 323 -19.83 18.19 13.01
CA PRO A 323 -20.96 18.56 13.87
C PRO A 323 -21.20 17.47 14.91
N THR A 324 -21.23 17.84 16.15
CA THR A 324 -21.52 16.99 17.30
C THR A 324 -22.95 17.24 17.77
N THR A 325 -23.76 16.24 17.72
CA THR A 325 -25.08 16.25 18.38
C THR A 325 -25.17 15.11 19.39
N ALA A 326 -25.95 15.28 20.46
CA ALA A 326 -26.03 14.35 21.61
C ALA A 326 -26.59 12.94 21.30
N GLU A 327 -26.92 12.69 20.05
CA GLU A 327 -27.30 11.38 19.53
C GLU A 327 -26.10 10.73 18.79
N ASN A 328 -24.90 11.22 19.04
CA ASN A 328 -23.69 11.09 18.24
C ASN A 328 -22.89 9.84 18.56
N CYS A 329 -23.26 8.77 17.93
CA CYS A 329 -22.33 7.71 17.63
C CYS A 329 -21.43 8.15 16.47
N THR A 330 -20.13 8.11 16.61
CA THR A 330 -19.23 8.35 15.48
C THR A 330 -19.51 7.31 14.40
N SER A 331 -19.80 7.79 13.23
CA SER A 331 -19.71 7.00 12.02
C SER A 331 -18.28 6.45 11.92
N LEU A 332 -18.10 5.20 11.53
CA LEU A 332 -16.81 4.67 11.18
C LEU A 332 -16.31 5.18 9.81
N ALA A 333 -17.09 6.04 9.18
CA ALA A 333 -16.73 6.64 7.91
C ALA A 333 -15.52 7.56 8.07
N ARG A 334 -14.49 7.29 7.27
CA ARG A 334 -13.34 8.20 7.12
C ARG A 334 -13.73 9.40 6.25
N ASP A 335 -12.92 10.43 6.24
CA ASP A 335 -13.00 11.55 5.30
C ASP A 335 -11.61 11.85 4.74
N ASN A 336 -11.03 10.86 4.04
CA ASN A 336 -9.70 10.96 3.46
C ASN A 336 -9.77 11.63 2.09
N THR A 337 -8.83 12.53 1.80
CA THR A 337 -8.75 13.23 0.53
C THR A 337 -7.31 13.21 0.01
N PHE A 338 -7.14 12.93 -1.27
CA PHE A 338 -5.84 12.96 -1.95
C PHE A 338 -5.94 13.69 -3.27
N TYR A 339 -4.90 14.45 -3.62
CA TYR A 339 -4.69 14.96 -4.95
C TYR A 339 -3.20 15.02 -5.30
N GLN A 340 -2.92 14.81 -6.57
CA GLN A 340 -1.60 14.80 -7.17
C GLN A 340 -1.63 15.64 -8.46
N PHE A 341 -0.64 16.49 -8.62
CA PHE A 341 -0.32 17.16 -9.88
C PHE A 341 1.01 16.61 -10.36
N SER A 342 1.09 16.19 -11.61
CA SER A 342 2.34 15.75 -12.20
C SER A 342 2.52 16.35 -13.60
N LEU A 343 3.78 16.67 -13.92
CA LEU A 343 4.20 17.16 -15.23
C LEU A 343 5.41 16.34 -15.69
N ARG A 344 5.22 15.61 -16.76
CA ARG A 344 6.30 14.93 -17.50
C ARG A 344 6.63 15.71 -18.75
N MET A 345 7.89 16.02 -18.95
CA MET A 345 8.40 16.64 -20.18
C MET A 345 9.51 15.79 -20.76
N GLU A 346 9.47 15.57 -22.05
CA GLU A 346 10.49 14.84 -22.79
C GLU A 346 11.00 15.69 -23.94
N LEU A 347 12.32 15.75 -24.11
CA LEU A 347 12.98 16.48 -25.16
C LEU A 347 14.05 15.59 -25.82
N GLU A 348 13.89 15.30 -27.08
CA GLU A 348 14.88 14.64 -27.89
C GLU A 348 15.98 15.64 -28.28
N LEU A 349 17.14 15.50 -27.64
CA LEU A 349 18.32 16.35 -27.92
C LEU A 349 19.03 15.94 -29.20
N SER A 350 18.95 14.66 -29.53
CA SER A 350 19.38 14.03 -30.77
C SER A 350 18.60 12.72 -30.96
N PRO A 351 18.68 12.07 -32.13
CA PRO A 351 17.98 10.79 -32.34
C PRO A 351 18.30 9.70 -31.29
N ASP A 352 19.47 9.79 -30.67
CA ASP A 352 19.94 8.80 -29.70
C ASP A 352 19.95 9.31 -28.25
N ILE A 353 19.55 10.56 -27.96
CA ILE A 353 19.62 11.15 -26.62
C ILE A 353 18.32 11.87 -26.26
N LYS A 354 17.70 11.44 -25.19
CA LYS A 354 16.47 12.02 -24.63
C LYS A 354 16.70 12.58 -23.23
N LEU A 355 16.22 13.79 -23.00
CA LEU A 355 16.10 14.41 -21.69
C LEU A 355 14.65 14.25 -21.21
N THR A 356 14.47 13.72 -20.00
CA THR A 356 13.17 13.62 -19.35
C THR A 356 13.19 14.39 -18.03
N SER A 357 12.17 15.20 -17.79
CA SER A 357 11.90 15.87 -16.53
C SER A 357 10.55 15.40 -16.00
N LEU A 358 10.51 14.97 -14.73
CA LEU A 358 9.30 14.55 -14.04
C LEU A 358 9.18 15.33 -12.74
N SER A 359 8.10 16.11 -12.61
CA SER A 359 7.79 16.92 -11.43
C SER A 359 6.45 16.51 -10.87
N SER A 360 6.30 16.40 -9.54
CA SER A 360 5.00 16.21 -8.93
C SER A 360 4.87 16.95 -7.60
N TYR A 361 3.63 17.27 -7.28
CA TYR A 361 3.21 17.72 -5.96
C TYR A 361 1.97 16.90 -5.55
N GLU A 362 1.99 16.40 -4.31
CA GLU A 362 0.93 15.58 -3.74
C GLU A 362 0.52 16.12 -2.38
N ARG A 363 -0.79 16.03 -2.12
CA ARG A 363 -1.35 16.28 -0.80
C ARG A 363 -2.33 15.18 -0.44
N PHE A 364 -2.17 14.66 0.77
CA PHE A 364 -3.11 13.76 1.40
C PHE A 364 -3.54 14.31 2.74
N ASP A 365 -4.83 14.36 2.99
CA ASP A 365 -5.42 14.71 4.26
C ASP A 365 -6.18 13.49 4.80
N ARG A 366 -5.85 13.07 6.03
CA ARG A 366 -6.43 11.91 6.71
C ARG A 366 -7.35 12.36 7.84
N ASP A 367 -8.57 11.81 7.86
CA ASP A 367 -9.48 11.87 8.99
C ASP A 367 -10.19 10.52 9.07
N GLN A 368 -9.75 9.65 10.02
CA GLN A 368 -10.13 8.25 10.01
C GLN A 368 -10.35 7.70 11.41
N PRO A 369 -11.58 7.32 11.77
CA PRO A 369 -11.86 6.54 12.96
C PRO A 369 -11.38 5.09 12.81
N VAL A 370 -10.99 4.48 13.90
CA VAL A 370 -10.58 3.07 13.98
C VAL A 370 -11.25 2.42 15.17
N GLU A 371 -11.92 1.30 14.91
CA GLU A 371 -12.44 0.37 15.92
C GLU A 371 -11.56 -0.88 15.89
N GLY A 372 -10.81 -1.11 16.94
CA GLY A 372 -9.75 -2.12 16.94
C GLY A 372 -10.08 -3.40 17.70
N ASP A 373 -11.04 -3.41 18.63
CA ASP A 373 -11.25 -4.54 19.55
C ASP A 373 -12.45 -5.45 19.18
N GLY A 374 -13.39 -4.96 18.38
CA GLY A 374 -14.55 -5.74 17.93
C GLY A 374 -15.57 -6.04 19.01
N THR A 375 -15.65 -5.22 20.08
CA THR A 375 -16.63 -5.30 21.15
C THR A 375 -17.55 -4.08 21.17
N ILE A 376 -18.53 -4.09 22.07
CA ILE A 376 -19.39 -2.91 22.32
C ILE A 376 -18.78 -1.94 23.34
N TYR A 377 -17.63 -2.26 23.89
CA TYR A 377 -16.95 -1.46 24.90
C TYR A 377 -15.84 -0.65 24.27
N GLN A 378 -15.53 0.51 24.86
CA GLN A 378 -14.42 1.33 24.46
C GLN A 378 -13.10 0.78 25.02
N ASN A 379 -12.63 -0.33 24.50
CA ASN A 379 -11.37 -0.92 24.92
C ASN A 379 -10.20 -0.47 24.04
N TYR A 380 -10.42 -0.31 22.74
CA TYR A 380 -9.47 0.32 21.85
C TYR A 380 -10.19 0.99 20.67
N GLU A 381 -10.30 2.28 20.77
CA GLU A 381 -10.80 3.12 19.71
C GLU A 381 -9.81 4.23 19.41
N ALA A 382 -9.64 4.56 18.16
CA ALA A 382 -8.74 5.61 17.77
C ALA A 382 -9.37 6.54 16.71
N GLN A 383 -8.95 7.80 16.74
CA GLN A 383 -9.13 8.75 15.66
C GLN A 383 -7.77 9.11 15.11
N THR A 384 -7.48 8.68 13.89
CA THR A 384 -6.21 8.99 13.23
C THR A 384 -6.41 10.14 12.25
N ASN A 385 -5.72 11.24 12.48
CA ASN A 385 -5.79 12.44 11.66
C ASN A 385 -4.39 12.84 11.21
N GLY A 386 -4.29 13.65 10.20
CA GLY A 386 -3.01 14.18 9.77
C GLY A 386 -2.97 14.51 8.30
N TYR A 387 -1.77 14.86 7.85
CA TYR A 387 -1.54 15.17 6.45
C TYR A 387 -0.16 14.76 5.98
N LEU A 388 -0.04 14.65 4.68
CA LEU A 388 1.20 14.43 3.96
C LEU A 388 1.26 15.39 2.78
N ASP A 389 2.36 16.14 2.66
CA ASP A 389 2.74 16.91 1.46
C ASP A 389 3.99 16.29 0.86
N VAL A 390 3.99 16.03 -0.45
CA VAL A 390 5.15 15.51 -1.19
C VAL A 390 5.47 16.43 -2.35
N LEU A 391 6.74 16.79 -2.47
CA LEU A 391 7.30 17.45 -3.65
C LEU A 391 8.37 16.53 -4.24
N TYR A 392 8.21 16.17 -5.50
CA TYR A 392 9.16 15.33 -6.22
C TYR A 392 9.63 15.99 -7.51
N GLN A 393 10.93 15.88 -7.79
CA GLN A 393 11.55 16.31 -9.05
C GLN A 393 12.58 15.27 -9.48
N GLU A 394 12.47 14.77 -10.69
CA GLU A 394 13.51 13.96 -11.33
C GLU A 394 13.93 14.60 -12.66
N LEU A 395 15.23 14.57 -12.93
CA LEU A 395 15.80 14.92 -14.21
C LEU A 395 16.72 13.79 -14.66
N ARG A 396 16.51 13.29 -15.87
CA ARG A 396 17.30 12.19 -16.42
C ARG A 396 17.64 12.37 -17.89
N LEU A 397 18.82 11.94 -18.25
CA LEU A 397 19.27 11.75 -19.63
C LEU A 397 19.33 10.26 -19.90
N SER A 398 18.81 9.85 -21.04
CA SER A 398 18.92 8.47 -21.53
C SER A 398 19.37 8.48 -22.99
N GLY A 399 20.04 7.44 -23.39
CA GLY A 399 20.51 7.34 -24.78
C GLY A 399 20.89 5.94 -25.18
N GLU A 400 21.13 5.82 -26.50
CA GLU A 400 21.61 4.59 -27.12
C GLU A 400 23.03 4.78 -27.64
N PHE A 401 23.78 3.67 -27.76
CA PHE A 401 25.14 3.69 -28.33
C PHE A 401 25.50 2.34 -28.98
N GLY A 402 26.35 2.38 -29.98
CA GLY A 402 26.85 1.20 -30.66
C GLY A 402 25.75 0.30 -31.24
N ASN A 403 25.83 -1.01 -31.02
CA ASN A 403 24.88 -1.99 -31.52
C ASN A 403 23.77 -2.31 -30.50
N GLY A 404 22.97 -1.31 -30.12
CA GLY A 404 21.84 -1.51 -29.20
C GLY A 404 22.23 -1.45 -27.71
N GLY A 405 23.40 -0.88 -27.39
CA GLY A 405 23.73 -0.50 -26.02
C GLY A 405 22.90 0.69 -25.58
N ASN A 406 22.60 0.80 -24.31
CA ASN A 406 21.82 1.92 -23.77
C ASN A 406 22.33 2.34 -22.41
N TRP A 407 22.05 3.58 -22.08
CA TRP A 407 22.39 4.16 -20.78
C TRP A 407 21.32 5.13 -20.30
N ILE A 408 21.27 5.29 -18.99
CA ILE A 408 20.46 6.31 -18.32
C ILE A 408 21.29 6.86 -17.16
N VAL A 409 21.28 8.18 -16.99
CA VAL A 409 21.80 8.87 -15.81
C VAL A 409 20.78 9.89 -15.35
N GLY A 410 20.66 10.08 -14.06
CA GLY A 410 19.68 11.02 -13.53
C GLY A 410 19.94 11.41 -12.10
N ALA A 411 19.18 12.39 -11.67
CA ALA A 411 19.12 12.85 -10.28
C ALA A 411 17.68 13.12 -9.89
N ASN A 412 17.35 12.89 -8.63
CA ASN A 412 16.06 13.29 -8.10
C ASN A 412 16.19 13.94 -6.71
N TYR A 413 15.20 14.75 -6.42
CA TYR A 413 14.92 15.33 -5.12
C TYR A 413 13.47 15.06 -4.73
N GLU A 414 13.27 14.65 -3.48
CA GLU A 414 11.96 14.45 -2.88
C GLU A 414 11.94 15.11 -1.50
N ARG A 415 10.86 15.79 -1.21
CA ARG A 415 10.61 16.36 0.11
C ARG A 415 9.23 15.98 0.58
N ASP A 416 9.17 15.22 1.70
CA ASP A 416 7.96 14.82 2.37
C ASP A 416 7.78 15.62 3.64
N LYS A 417 6.58 16.13 3.89
CA LYS A 417 6.19 16.69 5.17
C LYS A 417 5.00 15.91 5.69
N THR A 418 5.17 15.27 6.83
CA THR A 418 4.11 14.52 7.48
C THR A 418 3.75 15.15 8.81
N PHE A 419 2.47 15.15 9.10
CA PHE A 419 1.94 15.38 10.43
C PHE A 419 0.91 14.31 10.73
N ASP A 420 1.11 13.57 11.79
CA ASP A 420 0.31 12.43 12.18
C ASP A 420 -0.19 12.59 13.61
N ILE A 421 -1.50 12.41 13.81
CA ILE A 421 -2.16 12.46 15.11
C ILE A 421 -2.92 11.15 15.29
N ASP A 422 -2.71 10.51 16.41
CA ASP A 422 -3.40 9.28 16.79
C ASP A 422 -3.96 9.42 18.20
N LEU A 423 -5.23 9.80 18.27
CA LEU A 423 -5.97 9.96 19.51
C LEU A 423 -6.63 8.62 19.86
N LYS A 424 -6.24 8.03 20.98
CA LYS A 424 -6.69 6.70 21.43
C LYS A 424 -7.43 6.79 22.75
N THR A 425 -8.50 5.98 22.87
CA THR A 425 -9.21 5.74 24.13
C THR A 425 -8.97 4.30 24.59
N PHE A 426 -8.75 4.15 25.88
CA PHE A 426 -8.47 2.86 26.53
C PHE A 426 -9.37 2.65 27.74
N SER A 427 -10.52 3.29 27.82
CA SER A 427 -11.38 3.31 29.01
C SER A 427 -11.88 1.94 29.49
N GLY A 428 -11.79 0.93 28.63
CA GLY A 428 -12.08 -0.46 28.97
C GLY A 428 -10.85 -1.35 29.17
N SER A 429 -9.63 -0.79 29.01
CA SER A 429 -8.39 -1.56 29.18
C SER A 429 -8.02 -1.72 30.66
N THR A 430 -7.61 -2.92 31.00
CA THR A 430 -7.19 -3.29 32.35
C THR A 430 -5.70 -3.16 32.60
N SER A 431 -4.94 -2.77 31.61
CA SER A 431 -3.47 -2.71 31.70
C SER A 431 -2.95 -1.76 32.80
N ILE A 432 -3.83 -0.92 33.41
CA ILE A 432 -3.43 0.00 34.48
C ILE A 432 -4.32 -0.02 35.75
N PRO A 433 -5.26 -0.96 35.96
CA PRO A 433 -6.05 -0.97 37.22
C PRO A 433 -5.23 -1.17 38.48
N THR A 434 -4.01 -1.74 38.38
CA THR A 434 -3.08 -1.90 39.52
C THR A 434 -2.67 -0.57 40.13
N LEU A 435 -2.72 0.52 39.37
CA LEU A 435 -2.50 1.86 39.90
C LEU A 435 -3.79 2.54 40.38
N GLY A 436 -4.95 1.88 40.22
CA GLY A 436 -6.26 2.45 40.52
C GLY A 436 -6.63 3.65 39.66
N ILE A 437 -5.98 3.79 38.51
CA ILE A 437 -6.13 4.93 37.58
C ILE A 437 -6.67 4.39 36.26
N ASN A 438 -7.81 4.91 35.79
CA ASN A 438 -8.25 4.71 34.41
C ASN A 438 -7.33 5.53 33.49
N MET A 439 -6.77 4.87 32.47
CA MET A 439 -6.11 5.62 31.39
C MET A 439 -7.17 6.39 30.62
N GLY A 440 -7.07 7.69 30.69
CA GLY A 440 -7.81 8.60 29.84
C GLY A 440 -7.28 8.55 28.39
N PRO A 441 -7.84 9.35 27.50
CA PRO A 441 -7.41 9.40 26.12
C PRO A 441 -5.95 9.84 26.01
N THR A 442 -5.20 9.18 25.13
CA THR A 442 -3.83 9.59 24.78
C THR A 442 -3.82 10.15 23.36
N ASN A 443 -3.00 11.15 23.12
CA ASN A 443 -2.85 11.82 21.85
C ASN A 443 -1.39 11.72 21.40
N THR A 444 -1.08 10.72 20.57
CA THR A 444 0.26 10.61 19.97
C THR A 444 0.35 11.54 18.77
N GLN A 445 1.33 12.42 18.77
CA GLN A 445 1.59 13.30 17.65
C GLN A 445 3.02 13.19 17.22
N ASN A 446 3.22 13.20 15.89
CA ASN A 446 4.53 13.36 15.31
C ASN A 446 4.48 14.29 14.09
N ARG A 447 5.57 15.01 13.92
CA ARG A 447 5.84 15.84 12.76
C ARG A 447 7.19 15.44 12.19
N GLN A 448 7.22 15.19 10.91
CA GLN A 448 8.46 14.83 10.24
C GLN A 448 8.60 15.60 8.93
N THR A 449 9.83 16.02 8.63
CA THR A 449 10.23 16.48 7.31
C THR A 449 11.35 15.56 6.83
N THR A 450 11.17 14.97 5.65
CA THR A 450 12.18 14.12 5.01
C THR A 450 12.65 14.78 3.72
N ASP A 451 13.94 15.01 3.60
CA ASP A 451 14.59 15.44 2.36
C ASP A 451 15.42 14.28 1.80
N THR A 452 15.14 13.86 0.59
CA THR A 452 15.85 12.79 -0.12
C THR A 452 16.50 13.33 -1.39
N TYR A 453 17.81 13.14 -1.50
CA TYR A 453 18.60 13.47 -2.68
C TYR A 453 19.19 12.21 -3.26
N ALA A 454 19.17 12.05 -4.56
CA ALA A 454 19.84 10.93 -5.20
C ALA A 454 20.41 11.25 -6.57
N VAL A 455 21.48 10.54 -6.90
CA VAL A 455 22.03 10.47 -8.26
C VAL A 455 22.17 9.01 -8.65
N PHE A 456 21.84 8.69 -9.90
CA PHE A 456 21.85 7.32 -10.36
C PHE A 456 22.31 7.20 -11.80
N GLY A 457 22.78 6.02 -12.17
CA GLY A 457 23.08 5.66 -13.55
C GLY A 457 22.96 4.17 -13.75
N ASN A 458 22.57 3.78 -14.95
CA ASN A 458 22.50 2.39 -15.40
C ASN A 458 22.98 2.30 -16.84
N VAL A 459 23.65 1.22 -17.19
CA VAL A 459 24.12 0.93 -18.53
C VAL A 459 23.86 -0.52 -18.90
N GLN A 460 23.46 -0.75 -20.14
CA GLN A 460 23.36 -2.07 -20.75
C GLN A 460 24.26 -2.13 -21.97
N VAL A 461 25.06 -3.18 -22.07
CA VAL A 461 26.04 -3.37 -23.13
C VAL A 461 25.85 -4.74 -23.77
N PRO A 462 25.35 -4.81 -25.01
CA PRO A 462 25.36 -6.06 -25.76
C PRO A 462 26.82 -6.42 -26.11
N LEU A 463 27.28 -7.54 -25.62
CA LEU A 463 28.62 -8.08 -25.96
C LEU A 463 28.57 -8.91 -27.25
N SER A 464 27.41 -9.46 -27.57
CA SER A 464 27.08 -10.17 -28.81
C SER A 464 25.56 -10.18 -28.98
N ASP A 465 25.06 -10.71 -30.09
CA ASP A 465 23.62 -10.88 -30.34
C ASP A 465 22.91 -11.74 -29.26
N GLN A 466 23.67 -12.52 -28.52
CA GLN A 466 23.15 -13.43 -27.49
C GLN A 466 23.42 -12.99 -26.05
N ILE A 467 24.42 -12.15 -25.83
CA ILE A 467 24.89 -11.80 -24.48
C ILE A 467 24.83 -10.31 -24.26
N THR A 468 24.07 -9.90 -23.26
CA THR A 468 24.03 -8.53 -22.76
C THR A 468 24.47 -8.50 -21.30
N VAL A 469 25.35 -7.57 -20.94
CA VAL A 469 25.69 -7.29 -19.55
C VAL A 469 25.13 -5.92 -19.15
N TYR A 470 24.75 -5.80 -17.90
CA TYR A 470 24.23 -4.53 -17.39
C TYR A 470 24.72 -4.23 -15.98
N GLY A 471 24.80 -2.96 -15.67
CA GLY A 471 25.15 -2.51 -14.34
C GLY A 471 24.63 -1.11 -14.05
N GLY A 472 24.27 -0.88 -12.79
CA GLY A 472 23.81 0.42 -12.36
C GLY A 472 24.16 0.67 -10.90
N LEU A 473 24.26 1.95 -10.57
CA LEU A 473 24.53 2.46 -9.23
C LEU A 473 23.58 3.62 -8.92
N ARG A 474 23.22 3.74 -7.66
CA ARG A 474 22.52 4.91 -7.10
C ARG A 474 23.11 5.25 -5.75
N TYR A 475 23.52 6.48 -5.59
CA TYR A 475 23.77 7.08 -4.28
C TYR A 475 22.53 7.83 -3.82
N THR A 476 22.13 7.63 -2.59
CA THR A 476 20.98 8.32 -1.98
C THR A 476 21.39 8.82 -0.60
N SER A 477 21.02 10.07 -0.32
CA SER A 477 21.14 10.71 0.99
C SER A 477 19.75 11.09 1.47
N VAL A 478 19.42 10.70 2.70
CA VAL A 478 18.12 10.96 3.35
C VAL A 478 18.39 11.71 4.64
N LYS A 479 17.75 12.87 4.78
CA LYS A 479 17.71 13.63 6.02
C LYS A 479 16.28 13.67 6.54
N LYS A 480 16.08 13.30 7.82
CA LYS A 480 14.79 13.39 8.50
C LYS A 480 14.92 14.28 9.73
N ASP A 481 14.09 15.30 9.81
CA ASP A 481 13.89 16.11 10.99
C ASP A 481 12.56 15.67 11.64
N TYR A 482 12.55 15.36 12.92
CA TYR A 482 11.43 14.76 13.63
C TYR A 482 11.13 15.47 14.93
N ILE A 483 9.85 15.54 15.30
CA ILE A 483 9.38 15.90 16.63
C ILE A 483 8.21 14.98 16.96
N GLY A 484 8.30 14.25 18.07
CA GLY A 484 7.23 13.35 18.52
C GLY A 484 6.96 13.46 20.02
N CYS A 485 5.75 13.10 20.41
CA CYS A 485 5.35 12.98 21.81
C CYS A 485 4.01 12.25 21.96
N GLY A 486 3.81 11.59 23.11
CA GLY A 486 2.50 11.21 23.63
C GLY A 486 1.96 12.35 24.51
N TYR A 487 0.93 13.01 24.04
CA TYR A 487 0.28 14.10 24.75
C TYR A 487 -0.89 13.59 25.57
N ASP A 488 -1.22 14.31 26.67
CA ASP A 488 -2.49 14.10 27.35
C ASP A 488 -3.66 14.37 26.40
N GLY A 489 -4.70 13.56 26.49
CA GLY A 489 -5.88 13.69 25.62
C GLY A 489 -6.85 14.79 26.03
N GLY A 490 -6.50 15.59 27.05
CA GLY A 490 -7.26 16.77 27.46
C GLY A 490 -8.03 16.60 28.77
N ASP A 491 -8.13 15.40 29.31
CA ASP A 491 -8.79 15.14 30.60
C ASP A 491 -7.83 15.23 31.81
N GLY A 492 -6.54 15.42 31.56
CA GLY A 492 -5.50 15.54 32.59
C GLY A 492 -5.05 14.19 33.19
N THR A 493 -5.61 13.07 32.78
CA THR A 493 -5.32 11.74 33.37
C THR A 493 -3.91 11.30 33.03
N TRP A 494 -3.51 11.42 31.76
CA TRP A 494 -2.18 11.05 31.30
C TRP A 494 -1.10 11.97 31.88
N ALA A 495 -1.40 13.26 32.02
CA ALA A 495 -0.56 14.23 32.69
C ALA A 495 -0.34 13.87 34.18
N ALA A 496 -1.39 13.45 34.87
CA ALA A 496 -1.30 13.00 36.27
C ALA A 496 -0.47 11.71 36.40
N ILE A 497 -0.63 10.75 35.49
CA ILE A 497 0.20 9.54 35.44
C ILE A 497 1.68 9.89 35.22
N SER A 498 1.96 10.78 34.25
CA SER A 498 3.33 11.24 33.99
C SER A 498 3.97 11.87 35.22
N LYS A 499 3.21 12.66 35.98
CA LYS A 499 3.69 13.26 37.22
C LYS A 499 3.99 12.21 38.31
N LEU A 500 3.04 11.28 38.55
CA LEU A 500 3.26 10.19 39.52
C LEU A 500 4.51 9.39 39.17
N LEU A 501 4.76 9.17 37.92
CA LEU A 501 5.92 8.46 37.42
C LEU A 501 7.21 9.23 37.61
N GLN A 502 7.21 10.54 37.36
CA GLN A 502 8.36 11.40 37.64
C GLN A 502 8.69 11.39 39.12
N ASP A 503 7.69 11.50 40.01
CA ASP A 503 7.88 11.46 41.46
C ASP A 503 8.45 10.08 41.91
N TYR A 504 7.92 8.98 41.36
CA TYR A 504 8.41 7.63 41.66
C TYR A 504 9.86 7.40 41.18
N LEU A 505 10.19 7.84 39.97
CA LEU A 505 11.55 7.74 39.42
C LEU A 505 12.53 8.65 40.20
N ALA A 506 12.06 9.80 40.66
CA ALA A 506 12.85 10.72 41.50
C ALA A 506 13.26 10.07 42.83
N ASP A 507 12.33 9.31 43.41
CA ASP A 507 12.63 8.57 44.66
C ASP A 507 13.61 7.42 44.43
N ILE A 508 13.51 6.72 43.28
CA ILE A 508 14.42 5.59 42.99
C ILE A 508 15.82 6.08 42.62
N TYR A 509 15.93 7.12 41.82
CA TYR A 509 17.20 7.61 41.27
C TYR A 509 17.76 8.84 41.99
N GLU A 510 17.14 9.24 43.10
CA GLU A 510 17.58 10.33 43.96
C GLU A 510 17.82 11.67 43.23
N TYR A 511 16.94 12.03 42.27
CA TYR A 511 16.96 13.32 41.58
C TYR A 511 15.79 14.21 42.00
N THR A 512 15.90 15.51 41.77
CA THR A 512 14.79 16.44 42.02
C THR A 512 14.05 16.68 40.73
N PRO A 513 12.76 16.30 40.63
CA PRO A 513 11.95 16.61 39.45
C PRO A 513 11.94 18.11 39.17
N ALA A 514 12.00 18.51 37.93
CA ALA A 514 11.94 19.94 37.55
C ALA A 514 10.60 20.58 37.83
N GLY A 515 9.63 19.84 38.36
CA GLY A 515 8.28 20.33 38.62
C GLY A 515 7.55 20.74 37.34
N VAL A 516 7.82 20.07 36.22
CA VAL A 516 7.15 20.33 34.95
C VAL A 516 5.69 19.91 35.10
N ASP A 517 4.81 20.90 35.20
CA ASP A 517 3.38 20.66 35.15
C ASP A 517 2.99 20.44 33.71
N VAL A 518 2.68 19.18 33.39
CA VAL A 518 2.32 18.78 32.02
C VAL A 518 0.93 19.28 31.65
N GLY A 519 0.03 19.50 32.58
CA GLY A 519 -1.33 19.94 32.30
C GLY A 519 -2.10 19.15 31.22
N PRO A 520 -3.39 19.42 31.04
CA PRO A 520 -4.15 18.86 29.91
C PRO A 520 -3.54 19.27 28.55
N PHE A 521 -3.49 18.34 27.59
CA PHE A 521 -2.87 18.50 26.28
C PHE A 521 -1.35 18.72 26.27
N GLY A 522 -0.67 18.59 27.41
CA GLY A 522 0.78 18.69 27.47
C GLY A 522 1.46 17.39 27.05
N CYS A 523 2.73 17.47 26.61
CA CYS A 523 3.55 16.31 26.34
C CYS A 523 3.84 15.55 27.65
N ALA A 524 3.32 14.34 27.75
CA ALA A 524 3.40 13.50 28.96
C ALA A 524 4.39 12.34 28.83
N THR A 525 5.11 12.21 27.72
CA THR A 525 6.16 11.24 27.52
C THR A 525 7.31 11.49 28.49
N THR A 526 7.73 10.48 29.22
CA THR A 526 8.89 10.57 30.10
C THR A 526 10.18 10.76 29.31
N GLY A 527 10.98 11.74 29.73
CA GLY A 527 12.24 12.09 29.08
C GLY A 527 13.41 11.18 29.46
N PRO A 528 14.61 11.48 28.94
CA PRO A 528 15.81 10.71 29.20
C PRO A 528 16.32 10.89 30.64
N ALA A 529 17.06 9.87 31.12
CA ALA A 529 17.79 9.97 32.35
C ALA A 529 18.80 11.14 32.31
N PRO A 530 19.18 11.74 33.44
CA PRO A 530 18.80 11.36 34.81
C PRO A 530 17.52 12.04 35.32
N THR A 531 16.91 12.95 34.57
CA THR A 531 15.82 13.77 35.12
C THR A 531 14.44 13.22 34.76
N TYR A 532 14.31 12.40 33.71
CA TYR A 532 13.06 11.84 33.20
C TYR A 532 11.94 12.88 32.93
N ASN A 533 12.31 14.16 32.81
CA ASN A 533 11.35 15.24 32.63
C ASN A 533 10.75 15.19 31.22
N PRO A 534 9.44 15.38 31.08
CA PRO A 534 8.83 15.57 29.78
C PRO A 534 9.29 16.89 29.15
N LEU A 535 9.30 16.95 27.83
CA LEU A 535 9.58 18.15 27.06
C LEU A 535 8.24 18.73 26.52
N PRO A 536 7.77 19.89 27.01
CA PRO A 536 6.47 20.44 26.64
C PRO A 536 6.25 20.62 25.13
N ALA A 537 7.33 20.89 24.39
CA ALA A 537 7.31 21.03 22.92
C ALA A 537 7.48 19.70 22.15
N GLY A 538 7.55 18.57 22.86
CA GLY A 538 7.89 17.26 22.28
C GLY A 538 9.39 17.03 22.18
N PHE A 539 9.77 15.83 21.75
CA PHE A 539 11.15 15.36 21.63
C PHE A 539 11.63 15.53 20.19
N PRO A 540 12.53 16.50 19.91
CA PRO A 540 13.13 16.64 18.59
C PRO A 540 14.23 15.59 18.41
N ASP A 541 14.34 15.04 17.19
CA ASP A 541 15.41 14.15 16.78
C ASP A 541 15.70 14.29 15.27
N GLU A 542 16.88 13.86 14.84
CA GLU A 542 17.33 13.89 13.46
C GLU A 542 17.91 12.54 13.04
N LEU A 543 17.56 12.09 11.85
CA LEU A 543 18.14 10.91 11.23
C LEU A 543 18.76 11.29 9.88
N ASN A 544 20.07 11.06 9.76
CA ASN A 544 20.82 11.31 8.53
C ASN A 544 21.45 10.01 8.05
N GLU A 545 21.11 9.55 6.88
CA GLU A 545 21.52 8.27 6.32
C GLU A 545 21.90 8.37 4.85
N ASP A 546 23.01 7.70 4.50
CA ASP A 546 23.46 7.57 3.11
C ASP A 546 23.52 6.10 2.72
N ASN A 547 23.31 5.83 1.45
CA ASN A 547 23.47 4.48 0.94
C ASN A 547 23.86 4.44 -0.54
N VAL A 548 24.42 3.27 -0.95
CA VAL A 548 24.72 2.97 -2.35
C VAL A 548 24.00 1.70 -2.75
N SER A 549 22.89 1.85 -3.50
CA SER A 549 22.22 0.77 -4.18
C SER A 549 22.94 0.40 -5.47
N PHE A 550 22.96 -0.89 -5.82
CA PHE A 550 23.54 -1.34 -7.07
C PHE A 550 22.81 -2.52 -7.66
N ARG A 551 22.96 -2.73 -8.94
CA ARG A 551 22.58 -3.94 -9.66
C ARG A 551 23.63 -4.25 -10.73
N ALA A 552 23.94 -5.53 -10.89
CA ALA A 552 24.75 -6.03 -12.01
C ALA A 552 24.19 -7.36 -12.44
N GLY A 553 24.25 -7.62 -13.75
CA GLY A 553 23.74 -8.88 -14.26
C GLY A 553 24.18 -9.17 -15.69
N ILE A 554 23.81 -10.34 -16.13
CA ILE A 554 24.03 -10.87 -17.46
C ILE A 554 22.77 -11.52 -17.98
N ASP A 555 22.43 -11.20 -19.21
CA ASP A 555 21.35 -11.78 -19.99
C ASP A 555 21.94 -12.61 -21.12
N PHE A 556 21.43 -13.82 -21.27
CA PHE A 556 21.83 -14.74 -22.34
C PHE A 556 20.60 -15.19 -23.12
N LYS A 557 20.55 -14.87 -24.40
CA LYS A 557 19.50 -15.25 -25.34
C LYS A 557 19.99 -16.34 -26.27
N PRO A 558 19.91 -17.64 -25.87
CA PRO A 558 20.37 -18.76 -26.72
C PRO A 558 19.61 -18.84 -28.05
N VAL A 559 18.33 -18.47 -28.02
CA VAL A 559 17.42 -18.37 -29.16
C VAL A 559 16.52 -17.16 -28.99
N GLN A 560 15.85 -16.70 -30.04
CA GLN A 560 15.14 -15.44 -30.12
C GLN A 560 14.15 -15.21 -28.96
N ASP A 561 13.34 -16.20 -28.62
CA ASP A 561 12.26 -16.05 -27.62
C ASP A 561 12.57 -16.70 -26.26
N THR A 562 13.87 -16.86 -25.97
CA THR A 562 14.32 -17.43 -24.68
C THR A 562 15.42 -16.58 -24.07
N LEU A 563 15.18 -16.11 -22.87
CA LEU A 563 16.13 -15.37 -22.04
C LEU A 563 16.50 -16.19 -20.80
N LEU A 564 17.77 -16.39 -20.58
CA LEU A 564 18.35 -16.82 -19.31
C LEU A 564 19.07 -15.62 -18.69
N TYR A 565 18.89 -15.40 -17.40
CA TYR A 565 19.54 -14.27 -16.75
C TYR A 565 20.06 -14.61 -15.37
N ALA A 566 21.06 -13.86 -14.94
CA ALA A 566 21.56 -13.88 -13.57
C ALA A 566 21.87 -12.45 -13.13
N ASN A 567 21.47 -12.09 -11.94
CA ASN A 567 21.76 -10.76 -11.40
C ASN A 567 22.04 -10.79 -9.89
N VAL A 568 22.75 -9.77 -9.45
CA VAL A 568 22.89 -9.37 -8.07
C VAL A 568 22.42 -7.93 -7.91
N SER A 569 21.59 -7.66 -6.90
CA SER A 569 21.11 -6.32 -6.62
C SER A 569 21.13 -6.03 -5.13
N ARG A 570 21.29 -4.75 -4.77
CA ARG A 570 21.21 -4.28 -3.41
C ARG A 570 20.27 -3.08 -3.36
N GLY A 571 19.34 -3.11 -2.42
CA GLY A 571 18.44 -2.02 -2.11
C GLY A 571 18.43 -1.71 -0.62
N TYR A 572 17.93 -0.53 -0.30
CA TYR A 572 17.81 -0.03 1.05
C TYR A 572 16.39 0.50 1.29
N LYS A 573 15.96 0.45 2.55
CA LYS A 573 14.85 1.24 3.05
C LYS A 573 15.36 2.17 4.12
N ALA A 574 15.03 3.44 4.01
CA ALA A 574 15.45 4.46 4.98
C ALA A 574 14.94 4.16 6.39
N GLY A 575 15.66 4.64 7.39
CA GLY A 575 15.23 4.58 8.78
C GLY A 575 13.90 5.32 8.98
N VAL A 576 13.17 4.94 10.01
CA VAL A 576 11.80 5.40 10.28
C VAL A 576 11.66 5.75 11.74
N PHE A 577 11.09 6.93 12.01
CA PHE A 577 10.63 7.29 13.35
C PHE A 577 9.27 6.62 13.62
N PRO A 578 9.07 6.07 14.82
CA PRO A 578 7.82 5.38 15.14
C PRO A 578 6.65 6.35 15.37
N THR A 579 5.45 5.86 15.08
CA THR A 579 4.17 6.50 15.46
C THR A 579 3.42 5.54 16.38
N VAL A 580 3.94 5.34 17.58
CA VAL A 580 3.35 4.47 18.59
C VAL A 580 2.87 5.30 19.78
N ALA A 581 1.90 4.78 20.55
CA ALA A 581 1.52 5.39 21.81
C ALA A 581 2.77 5.43 22.72
N THR A 582 3.17 6.63 23.13
CA THR A 582 4.50 6.86 23.68
C THR A 582 4.41 7.23 25.15
N SER A 583 4.88 6.34 26.00
CA SER A 583 5.01 6.55 27.44
C SER A 583 6.43 7.01 27.82
N SER A 584 7.41 6.54 27.06
CA SER A 584 8.84 6.82 27.29
C SER A 584 9.51 7.31 26.02
N PHE A 585 10.45 8.25 26.13
CA PHE A 585 11.19 8.80 24.98
C PHE A 585 11.94 7.72 24.18
N VAL A 586 12.33 6.62 24.79
CA VAL A 586 13.02 5.51 24.11
C VAL A 586 12.15 4.87 23.00
N GLN A 587 10.83 5.02 23.08
CA GLN A 587 9.92 4.58 22.03
C GLN A 587 9.94 5.49 20.80
N LEU A 588 10.52 6.69 20.93
CA LEU A 588 10.65 7.66 19.83
C LEU A 588 11.93 7.47 19.03
N GLU A 589 12.86 6.63 19.52
CA GLU A 589 14.10 6.33 18.80
C GLU A 589 13.80 5.70 17.43
N PRO A 590 14.48 6.14 16.35
CA PRO A 590 14.21 5.62 15.03
C PRO A 590 14.79 4.22 14.83
N ALA A 591 14.07 3.39 14.09
CA ALA A 591 14.67 2.21 13.49
C ALA A 591 15.61 2.65 12.34
N ARG A 592 16.82 2.08 12.31
CA ARG A 592 17.86 2.40 11.31
C ARG A 592 17.51 1.84 9.93
N GLN A 593 18.17 2.34 8.90
CA GLN A 593 17.98 1.85 7.54
C GLN A 593 18.25 0.34 7.44
N GLU A 594 17.42 -0.34 6.68
CA GLU A 594 17.59 -1.76 6.35
C GLU A 594 18.27 -1.94 5.00
N GLN A 595 19.01 -3.04 4.86
CA GLN A 595 19.74 -3.40 3.65
C GLN A 595 19.35 -4.80 3.19
N LEU A 596 19.00 -4.94 1.93
CA LEU A 596 18.77 -6.24 1.29
C LEU A 596 19.71 -6.42 0.10
N THR A 597 20.47 -7.52 0.08
CA THR A 597 21.24 -7.97 -1.08
C THR A 597 20.57 -9.22 -1.65
N ALA A 598 20.17 -9.14 -2.91
CA ALA A 598 19.48 -10.20 -3.62
C ALA A 598 20.39 -10.82 -4.68
N TYR A 599 20.30 -12.14 -4.81
CA TYR A 599 20.88 -12.94 -5.88
C TYR A 599 19.75 -13.67 -6.59
N GLU A 600 19.64 -13.51 -7.90
CA GLU A 600 18.55 -14.08 -8.68
C GLU A 600 19.11 -14.71 -9.97
N ILE A 601 18.59 -15.90 -10.30
CA ILE A 601 18.79 -16.57 -11.58
C ILE A 601 17.42 -16.93 -12.12
N GLY A 602 17.15 -16.63 -13.38
CA GLY A 602 15.86 -16.93 -13.98
C GLY A 602 15.93 -17.26 -15.46
N ALA A 603 14.77 -17.70 -15.94
CA ALA A 603 14.53 -18.04 -17.33
C ALA A 603 13.17 -17.51 -17.76
N LYS A 604 13.09 -16.99 -18.96
CA LYS A 604 11.85 -16.58 -19.63
C LYS A 604 11.83 -17.17 -21.03
N SER A 605 10.72 -17.77 -21.42
CA SER A 605 10.62 -18.38 -22.74
C SER A 605 9.21 -18.30 -23.29
N THR A 606 9.11 -17.97 -24.59
CA THR A 606 7.87 -18.00 -25.35
C THR A 606 8.01 -19.09 -26.41
N LEU A 607 7.12 -20.08 -26.38
CA LEU A 607 7.24 -21.32 -27.11
C LEU A 607 5.99 -21.56 -27.97
N PHE A 608 6.11 -22.46 -28.96
CA PHE A 608 5.01 -22.97 -29.80
C PHE A 608 4.24 -21.85 -30.50
N ASP A 609 4.96 -21.01 -31.25
CA ASP A 609 4.36 -19.87 -31.97
C ASP A 609 3.54 -18.96 -31.02
N ARG A 610 4.17 -18.61 -29.88
CA ARG A 610 3.60 -17.73 -28.84
C ARG A 610 2.34 -18.30 -28.15
N ARG A 611 2.16 -19.62 -28.13
CA ARG A 611 1.04 -20.28 -27.43
C ARG A 611 1.35 -20.65 -25.98
N LEU A 612 2.62 -20.61 -25.59
CA LEU A 612 3.04 -20.92 -24.24
C LEU A 612 4.15 -19.96 -23.81
N GLN A 613 3.92 -19.25 -22.73
CA GLN A 613 4.92 -18.43 -22.06
C GLN A 613 5.23 -19.03 -20.69
N LEU A 614 6.52 -19.26 -20.41
CA LEU A 614 7.03 -19.81 -19.16
C LEU A 614 8.07 -18.84 -18.61
N ASN A 615 7.86 -18.37 -17.37
CA ASN A 615 8.81 -17.52 -16.67
C ASN A 615 9.07 -18.10 -15.29
N GLY A 616 10.34 -18.26 -14.94
CA GLY A 616 10.76 -18.79 -13.65
C GLY A 616 11.98 -18.10 -13.10
N ALA A 617 12.08 -18.01 -11.79
CA ALA A 617 13.24 -17.46 -11.08
C ALA A 617 13.49 -18.21 -9.77
N VAL A 618 14.75 -18.31 -9.40
CA VAL A 618 15.22 -18.76 -8.10
C VAL A 618 15.98 -17.61 -7.46
N PHE A 619 15.73 -17.35 -6.18
CA PHE A 619 16.30 -16.20 -5.50
C PHE A 619 16.79 -16.53 -4.09
N TYR A 620 17.81 -15.79 -3.67
CA TYR A 620 18.32 -15.77 -2.31
C TYR A 620 18.55 -14.33 -1.88
N TYR A 621 18.00 -13.94 -0.72
CA TYR A 621 18.11 -12.63 -0.12
C TYR A 621 18.89 -12.70 1.19
N ASP A 622 19.94 -11.90 1.32
CA ASP A 622 20.64 -11.63 2.56
C ASP A 622 20.18 -10.27 3.09
N TYR A 623 19.49 -10.31 4.24
CA TYR A 623 18.82 -9.12 4.79
C TYR A 623 19.48 -8.73 6.12
N LYS A 624 19.82 -7.46 6.24
CA LYS A 624 20.41 -6.86 7.45
C LYS A 624 19.49 -5.77 7.96
N ASP A 625 19.42 -5.68 9.29
CA ASP A 625 18.73 -4.62 10.02
C ASP A 625 17.27 -4.43 9.57
N LYS A 626 16.55 -5.54 9.30
CA LYS A 626 15.17 -5.46 8.87
C LYS A 626 14.31 -4.79 9.92
N GLN A 627 13.61 -3.74 9.53
CA GLN A 627 12.67 -3.02 10.39
C GLN A 627 11.40 -3.82 10.61
N ILE A 628 10.96 -3.91 11.85
CA ILE A 628 9.69 -4.54 12.25
C ILE A 628 9.07 -3.77 13.41
N LEU A 629 7.75 -3.96 13.58
CA LEU A 629 7.09 -3.58 14.83
C LEU A 629 7.37 -4.69 15.86
N GLY A 630 8.16 -4.39 16.85
CA GLY A 630 8.53 -5.23 17.98
C GLY A 630 8.19 -4.53 19.30
N ALA A 631 8.97 -4.79 20.35
CA ALA A 631 8.79 -4.13 21.62
C ALA A 631 10.14 -3.77 22.27
N LEU A 632 10.14 -2.70 23.07
CA LEU A 632 11.23 -2.34 23.96
C LEU A 632 10.84 -2.65 25.39
N ASN A 633 11.79 -3.06 26.21
CA ASN A 633 11.55 -3.22 27.64
C ASN A 633 11.88 -1.91 28.38
N ASP A 634 10.82 -1.21 28.77
CA ASP A 634 10.94 -0.05 29.65
C ASP A 634 10.93 -0.49 31.12
N LEU A 635 11.78 0.14 31.94
CA LEU A 635 11.92 -0.25 33.37
C LEU A 635 10.63 0.00 34.16
N VAL A 636 9.77 0.87 33.70
CA VAL A 636 8.56 1.31 34.40
C VAL A 636 7.31 0.66 33.81
N PHE A 637 7.22 0.69 32.48
CA PHE A 637 6.02 0.27 31.75
C PHE A 637 6.09 -1.18 31.26
N GLY A 638 7.25 -1.82 31.36
CA GLY A 638 7.45 -3.17 30.80
C GLY A 638 7.62 -3.16 29.27
N ALA A 639 7.05 -4.13 28.58
CA ALA A 639 7.16 -4.24 27.14
C ALA A 639 6.27 -3.19 26.43
N LEU A 640 6.90 -2.23 25.77
CA LEU A 640 6.25 -1.15 25.02
C LEU A 640 6.43 -1.35 23.51
N PRO A 641 5.39 -1.14 22.69
CA PRO A 641 5.52 -1.19 21.22
C PRO A 641 6.57 -0.21 20.72
N ALA A 642 7.47 -0.67 19.85
CA ALA A 642 8.51 0.14 19.25
C ALA A 642 8.92 -0.40 17.89
N LEU A 643 9.48 0.45 17.04
CA LEU A 643 10.16 0.00 15.84
C LEU A 643 11.56 -0.50 16.20
N VAL A 644 11.88 -1.69 15.75
CA VAL A 644 13.17 -2.34 16.04
C VAL A 644 13.78 -2.92 14.76
N ASN A 645 15.09 -3.18 14.81
CA ASN A 645 15.81 -3.79 13.70
C ASN A 645 16.16 -5.25 14.00
N VAL A 646 15.76 -6.19 13.14
CA VAL A 646 16.24 -7.57 13.16
C VAL A 646 17.62 -7.63 12.51
N PRO A 647 18.73 -7.93 13.25
CA PRO A 647 20.08 -7.72 12.74
C PRO A 647 20.40 -8.52 11.48
N LYS A 648 19.95 -9.77 11.41
CA LYS A 648 20.20 -10.66 10.27
C LYS A 648 19.04 -11.58 10.00
N SER A 649 18.69 -11.68 8.72
CA SER A 649 17.67 -12.62 8.24
C SER A 649 17.96 -13.05 6.79
N ASP A 650 17.30 -14.07 6.32
CA ASP A 650 17.37 -14.48 4.91
C ASP A 650 15.97 -14.81 4.37
N VAL A 651 15.84 -14.69 3.06
CA VAL A 651 14.70 -15.23 2.31
C VAL A 651 15.23 -16.04 1.14
N LYS A 652 14.69 -17.22 0.92
CA LYS A 652 15.02 -18.05 -0.23
C LYS A 652 13.77 -18.62 -0.84
N GLY A 653 13.78 -18.71 -2.15
CA GLY A 653 12.62 -19.23 -2.82
C GLY A 653 12.77 -19.37 -4.32
N PHE A 654 11.63 -19.69 -4.93
CA PHE A 654 11.47 -19.74 -6.37
C PHE A 654 10.08 -19.29 -6.78
N GLU A 655 9.96 -18.89 -8.03
CA GLU A 655 8.70 -18.51 -8.66
C GLU A 655 8.60 -19.16 -10.03
N LEU A 656 7.39 -19.51 -10.41
CA LEU A 656 7.05 -19.97 -11.75
C LEU A 656 5.73 -19.31 -12.17
N SER A 657 5.67 -18.79 -13.39
CA SER A 657 4.44 -18.34 -14.02
C SER A 657 4.29 -18.94 -15.42
N VAL A 658 3.06 -19.24 -15.78
CA VAL A 658 2.67 -19.86 -17.03
C VAL A 658 1.51 -19.08 -17.60
N VAL A 659 1.59 -18.74 -18.89
CA VAL A 659 0.45 -18.31 -19.69
C VAL A 659 0.39 -19.23 -20.90
N ALA A 660 -0.77 -19.78 -21.20
CA ALA A 660 -0.92 -20.74 -22.30
C ALA A 660 -2.24 -20.55 -23.04
N SER A 661 -2.18 -20.54 -24.36
CA SER A 661 -3.31 -20.56 -25.28
C SER A 661 -3.20 -21.76 -26.22
N PRO A 662 -3.44 -23.00 -25.72
CA PRO A 662 -3.28 -24.21 -26.52
C PRO A 662 -4.14 -24.20 -27.77
N THR A 663 -5.30 -23.58 -27.71
CA THR A 663 -6.19 -23.28 -28.82
C THR A 663 -6.71 -21.85 -28.68
N PRO A 664 -7.22 -21.21 -29.75
CA PRO A 664 -7.84 -19.89 -29.64
C PRO A 664 -9.01 -19.81 -28.63
N ALA A 665 -9.67 -20.96 -28.41
CA ALA A 665 -10.79 -21.06 -27.48
C ALA A 665 -10.38 -21.25 -26.02
N LEU A 666 -9.17 -21.69 -25.71
CA LEU A 666 -8.77 -22.08 -24.35
C LEU A 666 -7.55 -21.31 -23.89
N GLN A 667 -7.71 -20.55 -22.81
CA GLN A 667 -6.66 -19.77 -22.20
C GLN A 667 -6.43 -20.24 -20.76
N PHE A 668 -5.18 -20.34 -20.38
CA PHE A 668 -4.74 -20.62 -19.03
C PHE A 668 -3.72 -19.59 -18.58
N SER A 669 -3.83 -19.13 -17.37
CA SER A 669 -2.77 -18.44 -16.68
C SER A 669 -2.61 -19.00 -15.27
N GLY A 670 -1.40 -18.98 -14.76
CA GLY A 670 -1.15 -19.46 -13.42
C GLY A 670 0.24 -19.12 -12.94
N GLY A 671 0.40 -19.22 -11.64
CA GLY A 671 1.70 -19.02 -11.04
C GLY A 671 1.76 -19.53 -9.63
N VAL A 672 2.97 -19.84 -9.21
CA VAL A 672 3.30 -20.31 -7.87
C VAL A 672 4.55 -19.60 -7.38
N SER A 673 4.55 -19.21 -6.11
CA SER A 673 5.72 -18.69 -5.40
C SER A 673 5.95 -19.49 -4.13
N TYR A 674 7.20 -19.84 -3.90
CA TYR A 674 7.68 -20.31 -2.63
C TYR A 674 8.74 -19.33 -2.12
N ALA A 675 8.47 -18.69 -0.95
CA ALA A 675 9.37 -17.73 -0.33
C ALA A 675 9.45 -18.01 1.17
N LYS A 676 10.56 -18.57 1.61
CA LYS A 676 10.80 -18.89 3.01
C LYS A 676 11.75 -17.89 3.65
N SER A 677 11.19 -16.99 4.45
CA SER A 677 11.95 -16.07 5.31
C SER A 677 12.34 -16.73 6.63
N ARG A 678 13.41 -16.25 7.24
CA ARG A 678 13.75 -16.61 8.62
C ARG A 678 14.74 -15.61 9.24
N VAL A 679 14.60 -15.40 10.52
CA VAL A 679 15.57 -14.70 11.36
C VAL A 679 16.83 -15.56 11.52
N LYS A 680 18.03 -14.98 11.26
CA LYS A 680 19.34 -15.66 11.43
C LYS A 680 20.03 -15.16 12.69
N GLY A 681 20.52 -16.05 13.48
CA GLY A 681 21.18 -15.71 14.75
C GLY A 681 20.18 -15.50 15.88
N ASP A 682 20.69 -15.26 17.05
CA ASP A 682 19.87 -15.02 18.22
C ASP A 682 19.32 -13.60 18.14
N TYR A 683 18.01 -13.50 18.28
CA TYR A 683 17.26 -12.25 18.30
C TYR A 683 16.21 -12.34 19.40
N PHE A 684 16.44 -11.64 20.50
CA PHE A 684 15.54 -11.59 21.64
C PHE A 684 14.67 -10.34 21.54
N ASP A 685 13.37 -10.53 21.63
CA ASP A 685 12.38 -9.46 21.62
C ASP A 685 11.13 -9.92 22.38
N PHE A 686 10.23 -9.00 22.67
CA PHE A 686 8.94 -9.32 23.25
C PHE A 686 7.92 -9.63 22.14
N ASP A 687 7.11 -10.63 22.38
CA ASP A 687 5.94 -10.88 21.56
C ASP A 687 4.76 -9.95 21.91
N PRO A 688 3.66 -9.91 21.14
CA PRO A 688 2.51 -9.07 21.45
C PRO A 688 1.86 -9.33 22.82
N PHE A 689 2.19 -10.43 23.48
CA PHE A 689 1.72 -10.80 24.82
C PHE A 689 2.75 -10.52 25.90
N ALA A 690 3.71 -9.63 25.64
CA ALA A 690 4.79 -9.24 26.56
C ALA A 690 5.70 -10.40 27.00
N ARG A 691 5.80 -11.49 26.23
CA ARG A 691 6.68 -12.62 26.52
C ARG A 691 8.01 -12.46 25.81
N LEU A 692 9.11 -12.42 26.58
CA LEU A 692 10.46 -12.36 26.00
C LEU A 692 10.84 -13.72 25.39
N ALA A 693 11.23 -13.72 24.12
CA ALA A 693 11.61 -14.92 23.40
C ALA A 693 12.76 -14.71 22.43
N ASN A 694 13.44 -15.81 22.08
CA ASN A 694 14.41 -15.81 21.01
C ASN A 694 13.71 -16.20 19.69
N PHE A 695 13.58 -15.27 18.77
CA PHE A 695 12.91 -15.45 17.49
C PHE A 695 13.81 -16.06 16.40
N LYS A 696 14.98 -16.60 16.75
CA LYS A 696 15.85 -17.32 15.82
C LYS A 696 15.12 -18.42 15.06
N GLY A 697 15.19 -18.37 13.74
CA GLY A 697 14.54 -19.35 12.86
C GLY A 697 13.07 -19.05 12.52
N GLN A 698 12.45 -18.08 13.18
CA GLN A 698 11.07 -17.67 12.89
C GLN A 698 10.95 -17.03 11.52
N PRO A 699 9.83 -17.26 10.79
CA PRO A 699 9.52 -16.57 9.56
C PRO A 699 9.09 -15.13 9.84
N PHE A 700 9.18 -14.25 8.83
CA PHE A 700 8.61 -12.90 8.93
C PHE A 700 7.09 -12.94 9.05
N PRO A 701 6.50 -11.98 9.79
CA PRO A 701 5.05 -11.78 9.81
C PRO A 701 4.48 -11.48 8.41
N SER A 702 3.24 -11.89 8.18
CA SER A 702 2.51 -11.67 6.92
C SER A 702 3.23 -12.18 5.66
N ALA A 703 4.10 -13.18 5.81
CA ALA A 703 4.94 -13.78 4.79
C ALA A 703 4.63 -15.27 4.58
N PRO A 704 3.48 -15.62 3.98
CA PRO A 704 3.13 -17.02 3.73
C PRO A 704 4.17 -17.69 2.83
N PRO A 705 4.69 -18.88 3.17
CA PRO A 705 5.73 -19.53 2.39
C PRO A 705 5.27 -19.94 1.00
N TRP A 706 4.01 -20.34 0.83
CA TRP A 706 3.44 -20.69 -0.45
C TRP A 706 2.29 -19.77 -0.83
N SER A 707 2.27 -19.33 -2.07
CA SER A 707 1.13 -18.68 -2.70
C SER A 707 1.07 -19.04 -4.17
N GLY A 708 -0.13 -19.03 -4.74
CA GLY A 708 -0.29 -19.31 -6.14
C GLY A 708 -1.72 -19.19 -6.61
N PHE A 709 -1.89 -19.15 -7.92
CA PHE A 709 -3.19 -19.15 -8.56
C PHE A 709 -3.18 -19.94 -9.85
N VAL A 710 -4.35 -20.38 -10.26
CA VAL A 710 -4.63 -20.92 -11.59
C VAL A 710 -5.91 -20.30 -12.08
N ASP A 711 -5.89 -19.77 -13.28
CA ASP A 711 -7.04 -19.26 -14.01
C ASP A 711 -7.21 -20.01 -15.31
N ALA A 712 -8.44 -20.32 -15.67
CA ALA A 712 -8.79 -20.93 -16.94
C ALA A 712 -10.01 -20.25 -17.53
N GLN A 713 -9.99 -20.00 -18.84
CA GLN A 713 -11.10 -19.46 -19.59
C GLN A 713 -11.31 -20.23 -20.88
N TYR A 714 -12.55 -20.58 -21.16
CA TYR A 714 -12.98 -21.19 -22.41
C TYR A 714 -13.90 -20.25 -23.17
N ASN A 715 -13.50 -19.86 -24.38
CA ASN A 715 -14.25 -18.99 -25.28
C ASN A 715 -14.97 -19.85 -26.31
N PHE A 716 -16.20 -19.48 -26.67
CA PHE A 716 -17.02 -20.23 -27.64
C PHE A 716 -17.93 -19.27 -28.44
N PRO A 717 -18.20 -19.57 -29.72
CA PRO A 717 -19.13 -18.77 -30.49
C PRO A 717 -20.58 -18.94 -30.02
N LEU A 718 -21.30 -17.85 -29.88
CA LEU A 718 -22.71 -17.81 -29.52
C LEU A 718 -23.50 -16.98 -30.53
N GLY A 719 -23.77 -17.58 -31.70
CA GLY A 719 -24.37 -16.87 -32.84
C GLY A 719 -23.43 -15.81 -33.42
N ASN A 720 -23.80 -14.52 -33.30
CA ASN A 720 -22.96 -13.37 -33.68
C ASN A 720 -22.22 -12.74 -32.48
N LEU A 721 -22.21 -13.40 -31.32
CA LEU A 721 -21.51 -12.99 -30.10
C LEU A 721 -20.39 -13.98 -29.83
N GLU A 722 -19.40 -13.56 -29.04
CA GLU A 722 -18.45 -14.44 -28.41
C GLU A 722 -18.88 -14.66 -26.95
N GLY A 723 -19.02 -15.93 -26.57
CA GLY A 723 -19.28 -16.31 -25.17
C GLY A 723 -18.02 -16.81 -24.49
N TYR A 724 -17.92 -16.64 -23.19
CA TYR A 724 -16.87 -17.26 -22.41
C TYR A 724 -17.35 -17.72 -21.03
N VAL A 725 -16.66 -18.71 -20.51
CA VAL A 725 -16.76 -19.14 -19.11
C VAL A 725 -15.35 -19.28 -18.55
N GLY A 726 -15.16 -18.91 -17.30
CA GLY A 726 -13.85 -19.00 -16.68
C GLY A 726 -13.90 -19.05 -15.16
N GLY A 727 -12.76 -19.34 -14.58
CA GLY A 727 -12.63 -19.37 -13.12
C GLY A 727 -11.19 -19.30 -12.65
N THR A 728 -11.01 -18.75 -11.48
CA THR A 728 -9.73 -18.57 -10.80
C THR A 728 -9.74 -19.32 -9.48
N VAL A 729 -8.70 -20.09 -9.21
CA VAL A 729 -8.42 -20.68 -7.91
C VAL A 729 -7.17 -20.02 -7.36
N ASN A 730 -7.29 -19.38 -6.19
CA ASN A 730 -6.17 -18.75 -5.49
C ASN A 730 -5.88 -19.49 -4.19
N TYR A 731 -4.61 -19.78 -3.93
CA TYR A 731 -4.12 -20.41 -2.71
C TYR A 731 -3.11 -19.52 -1.99
N GLN A 732 -3.25 -19.42 -0.68
CA GLN A 732 -2.28 -18.80 0.21
C GLN A 732 -2.09 -19.69 1.43
N ASP A 733 -0.84 -19.99 1.75
CA ASP A 733 -0.46 -20.76 2.94
C ASP A 733 -0.67 -19.96 4.22
N LYS A 734 -0.55 -20.62 5.36
CA LYS A 734 -0.62 -19.99 6.66
C LYS A 734 0.55 -19.05 6.90
N THR A 735 0.31 -18.03 7.72
CA THR A 735 1.33 -17.07 8.15
C THR A 735 0.96 -16.46 9.50
N ASN A 736 1.96 -15.96 10.22
CA ASN A 736 1.72 -15.23 11.47
C ASN A 736 1.48 -13.74 11.19
N SER A 737 0.64 -13.10 12.00
CA SER A 737 0.44 -11.65 11.91
C SER A 737 1.58 -10.87 12.57
N PHE A 738 2.23 -11.44 13.59
CA PHE A 738 3.37 -10.90 14.33
C PHE A 738 4.41 -11.97 14.63
N PHE A 739 5.59 -11.59 15.11
CA PHE A 739 6.44 -12.53 15.83
C PHE A 739 5.78 -12.86 17.17
N TYR A 740 5.66 -14.13 17.48
CA TYR A 740 5.13 -14.57 18.78
C TYR A 740 5.66 -15.97 19.15
N VAL A 741 5.58 -16.28 20.44
CA VAL A 741 6.02 -17.57 20.99
C VAL A 741 5.10 -18.66 20.46
N THR A 742 5.66 -19.63 19.76
CA THR A 742 4.90 -20.74 19.12
C THR A 742 4.83 -21.99 20.01
N ASP A 743 5.11 -21.88 21.29
CA ASP A 743 5.01 -23.02 22.20
C ASP A 743 3.54 -23.46 22.32
N PRO A 744 3.21 -24.72 22.02
CA PRO A 744 1.85 -25.24 22.13
C PRO A 744 1.33 -25.27 23.60
N GLU A 745 2.23 -25.30 24.57
CA GLU A 745 1.88 -25.29 26.01
C GLU A 745 1.81 -23.86 26.56
N ALA A 746 2.17 -22.83 25.74
CA ALA A 746 2.03 -21.45 26.15
C ALA A 746 0.57 -21.03 26.24
N ASP A 747 0.25 -20.18 27.17
CA ASP A 747 -1.04 -19.51 27.29
C ASP A 747 -0.82 -18.03 26.92
N PRO A 748 -1.42 -17.50 25.84
CA PRO A 748 -2.35 -18.15 24.92
C PRO A 748 -1.68 -19.17 23.98
N PRO A 749 -2.50 -20.06 23.36
CA PRO A 749 -2.00 -21.03 22.39
C PRO A 749 -1.23 -20.37 21.25
N GLY A 750 -0.11 -20.95 20.85
CA GLY A 750 0.80 -20.39 19.84
C GLY A 750 0.23 -20.21 18.44
N ASP A 751 -1.08 -20.39 18.22
CA ASP A 751 -1.72 -20.20 16.91
C ASP A 751 -2.82 -19.11 16.89
N ILE A 752 -3.01 -18.38 17.99
CA ILE A 752 -4.10 -17.40 18.14
C ILE A 752 -3.94 -16.23 17.13
N LEU A 753 -2.72 -15.86 16.77
CA LEU A 753 -2.42 -14.82 15.77
C LEU A 753 -2.06 -15.40 14.40
N GLU A 754 -2.19 -16.73 14.19
CA GLU A 754 -1.92 -17.38 12.93
C GLU A 754 -3.06 -17.21 11.93
N GLN A 755 -2.80 -16.57 10.81
CA GLN A 755 -3.70 -16.57 9.64
C GLN A 755 -3.64 -17.96 8.99
N LYS A 756 -4.73 -18.71 9.03
CA LYS A 756 -4.80 -20.06 8.47
C LYS A 756 -4.69 -20.07 6.95
N ALA A 757 -4.20 -21.17 6.39
CA ALA A 757 -4.17 -21.37 4.96
C ALA A 757 -5.56 -21.26 4.33
N ARG A 758 -5.63 -20.69 3.14
CA ARG A 758 -6.91 -20.49 2.43
C ARG A 758 -6.82 -20.81 0.95
N THR A 759 -7.93 -21.30 0.42
CA THR A 759 -8.18 -21.42 -1.01
C THR A 759 -9.48 -20.69 -1.31
N LEU A 760 -9.42 -19.76 -2.26
CA LEU A 760 -10.57 -19.01 -2.75
C LEU A 760 -10.83 -19.40 -4.19
N VAL A 761 -12.11 -19.43 -4.58
CA VAL A 761 -12.53 -19.74 -5.95
C VAL A 761 -13.45 -18.65 -6.44
N ASP A 762 -13.11 -18.08 -7.59
CA ASP A 762 -13.89 -17.08 -8.31
C ASP A 762 -14.34 -17.69 -9.64
N LEU A 763 -15.57 -17.40 -10.07
CA LEU A 763 -16.16 -17.87 -11.32
C LEU A 763 -16.68 -16.69 -12.12
N ARG A 764 -16.61 -16.79 -13.46
CA ARG A 764 -17.15 -15.79 -14.35
C ARG A 764 -17.71 -16.42 -15.62
N ALA A 765 -18.71 -15.78 -16.22
CA ALA A 765 -19.20 -16.08 -17.55
C ALA A 765 -19.64 -14.76 -18.21
N GLY A 766 -19.50 -14.67 -19.52
CA GLY A 766 -19.87 -13.45 -20.20
C GLY A 766 -20.11 -13.66 -21.70
N ILE A 767 -20.57 -12.59 -22.30
CA ILE A 767 -20.73 -12.44 -23.75
C ILE A 767 -20.09 -11.12 -24.15
N GLU A 768 -19.47 -11.11 -25.31
CA GLU A 768 -18.85 -9.91 -25.88
C GLU A 768 -19.14 -9.79 -27.37
N LYS A 769 -19.14 -8.56 -27.84
CA LYS A 769 -19.27 -8.23 -29.27
C LYS A 769 -18.68 -6.86 -29.52
N ASP A 770 -17.80 -6.77 -30.51
CA ASP A 770 -17.19 -5.53 -31.01
C ASP A 770 -16.77 -4.58 -29.86
N ASN A 771 -17.67 -3.68 -29.48
CA ASN A 771 -17.41 -2.60 -28.54
C ASN A 771 -18.13 -2.71 -27.19
N TRP A 772 -18.75 -3.85 -26.86
CA TRP A 772 -19.38 -4.05 -25.54
C TRP A 772 -19.22 -5.49 -25.03
N SER A 773 -19.23 -5.61 -23.72
CA SER A 773 -19.25 -6.90 -23.02
C SER A 773 -20.21 -6.89 -21.84
N LEU A 774 -20.77 -8.05 -21.53
CA LEU A 774 -21.55 -8.29 -20.34
C LEU A 774 -21.00 -9.53 -19.63
N GLN A 775 -20.55 -9.36 -18.38
CA GLN A 775 -20.01 -10.42 -17.54
C GLN A 775 -20.91 -10.61 -16.31
N ILE A 776 -21.18 -11.84 -15.94
CA ILE A 776 -21.64 -12.24 -14.60
C ILE A 776 -20.47 -12.86 -13.84
N TRP A 777 -20.34 -12.55 -12.57
CA TRP A 777 -19.24 -13.03 -11.77
C TRP A 777 -19.65 -13.39 -10.34
N GLY A 778 -18.90 -14.32 -9.76
CA GLY A 778 -18.96 -14.66 -8.33
C GLY A 778 -17.54 -14.75 -7.79
N ARG A 779 -17.29 -14.11 -6.66
CA ARG A 779 -16.00 -14.14 -5.94
C ARG A 779 -16.17 -14.86 -4.63
N ASN A 780 -15.15 -15.62 -4.20
CA ASN A 780 -15.23 -16.47 -3.00
C ASN A 780 -16.53 -17.30 -3.01
N VAL A 781 -16.84 -17.95 -4.13
CA VAL A 781 -18.16 -18.59 -4.38
C VAL A 781 -18.55 -19.65 -3.35
N PHE A 782 -17.58 -20.24 -2.65
CA PHE A 782 -17.80 -21.17 -1.55
C PHE A 782 -17.97 -20.50 -0.19
N ASN A 783 -18.00 -19.16 -0.14
CA ASN A 783 -18.12 -18.36 1.07
C ASN A 783 -17.12 -18.77 2.17
N LYS A 784 -15.86 -19.01 1.75
CA LYS A 784 -14.79 -19.37 2.68
C LYS A 784 -14.59 -18.26 3.69
N TRP A 785 -14.70 -18.58 4.97
CA TRP A 785 -14.30 -17.68 6.03
C TRP A 785 -12.79 -17.70 6.21
N TYR A 786 -12.17 -16.52 6.23
CA TYR A 786 -10.75 -16.33 6.41
C TYR A 786 -10.49 -14.93 6.96
N TRP A 787 -9.29 -14.70 7.45
CA TRP A 787 -8.86 -13.37 7.88
C TRP A 787 -7.54 -12.98 7.23
N ASN A 788 -7.37 -11.65 7.07
CA ASN A 788 -6.21 -11.02 6.45
C ASN A 788 -5.25 -10.42 7.48
N GLY A 789 -5.61 -10.43 8.75
CA GLY A 789 -4.82 -9.94 9.86
C GLY A 789 -5.43 -10.35 11.18
N ALA A 790 -4.61 -10.38 12.22
CA ALA A 790 -5.02 -10.52 13.59
C ALA A 790 -4.12 -9.63 14.44
N ALA A 791 -4.66 -9.00 15.47
CA ALA A 791 -3.95 -8.12 16.36
C ALA A 791 -4.28 -8.45 17.82
N HIS A 792 -3.31 -8.30 18.68
CA HIS A 792 -3.51 -8.19 20.12
C HIS A 792 -3.57 -6.70 20.45
N VAL A 793 -4.70 -6.25 20.92
CA VAL A 793 -5.00 -4.84 21.17
C VAL A 793 -5.44 -4.73 22.63
N ASN A 794 -4.56 -4.18 23.46
CA ASN A 794 -4.70 -4.21 24.90
C ASN A 794 -4.91 -5.65 25.42
N ASP A 795 -6.09 -5.97 25.99
CA ASP A 795 -6.40 -7.30 26.52
C ASP A 795 -7.23 -8.15 25.54
N VAL A 796 -7.38 -7.72 24.29
CA VAL A 796 -8.27 -8.34 23.31
C VAL A 796 -7.51 -8.85 22.10
N VAL A 797 -7.84 -10.04 21.64
CA VAL A 797 -7.41 -10.54 20.32
C VAL A 797 -8.53 -10.31 19.31
N ALA A 798 -8.25 -9.48 18.31
CA ALA A 798 -9.17 -9.19 17.22
C ALA A 798 -8.65 -9.74 15.88
N ARG A 799 -9.57 -10.16 14.98
CA ARG A 799 -9.27 -10.64 13.64
C ARG A 799 -10.00 -9.82 12.58
N TYR A 800 -9.32 -9.53 11.49
CA TYR A 800 -9.87 -8.78 10.36
C TYR A 800 -10.19 -9.75 9.23
N THR A 801 -11.48 -9.95 8.96
CA THR A 801 -11.95 -10.95 8.01
C THR A 801 -11.84 -10.46 6.57
N GLY A 802 -11.63 -11.38 5.63
CA GLY A 802 -11.81 -11.10 4.22
C GLY A 802 -13.29 -11.06 3.82
N MET A 803 -13.55 -10.51 2.64
CA MET A 803 -14.91 -10.41 2.10
C MET A 803 -15.58 -11.77 2.00
N PRO A 804 -16.87 -11.88 2.39
CA PRO A 804 -17.68 -13.07 2.13
C PRO A 804 -17.89 -13.28 0.63
N ALA A 805 -18.61 -14.34 0.24
CA ALA A 805 -19.01 -14.54 -1.15
C ALA A 805 -19.74 -13.30 -1.68
N THR A 806 -19.27 -12.77 -2.82
CA THR A 806 -19.92 -11.69 -3.57
C THR A 806 -20.23 -12.18 -4.98
N TYR A 807 -21.25 -11.61 -5.59
CA TYR A 807 -21.65 -11.89 -6.97
C TYR A 807 -22.29 -10.65 -7.58
N GLY A 808 -22.21 -10.56 -8.88
CA GLY A 808 -22.74 -9.40 -9.58
C GLY A 808 -22.59 -9.54 -11.09
N MET A 809 -22.79 -8.43 -11.77
CA MET A 809 -22.63 -8.29 -13.20
C MET A 809 -21.83 -7.03 -13.54
N THR A 810 -21.12 -7.08 -14.65
CA THR A 810 -20.35 -5.95 -15.19
C THR A 810 -20.74 -5.76 -16.65
N PHE A 811 -21.09 -4.56 -16.99
CA PHE A 811 -21.25 -4.11 -18.38
C PHE A 811 -20.11 -3.18 -18.74
N SER A 812 -19.44 -3.43 -19.85
CA SER A 812 -18.39 -2.57 -20.40
C SER A 812 -18.73 -2.18 -21.82
N TRP A 813 -18.44 -0.93 -22.17
CA TRP A 813 -18.63 -0.38 -23.49
C TRP A 813 -17.50 0.61 -23.81
N LYS A 814 -17.00 0.58 -25.07
CA LYS A 814 -15.95 1.47 -25.58
C LYS A 814 -16.18 1.78 -27.05
N MET A 815 -16.00 3.05 -27.43
CA MET A 815 -16.09 3.54 -28.82
C MET A 815 -14.84 4.34 -29.17
#